data_77e465dee51281938162fbedb3b06c2b
#
_entry.id   77e465dee51281938162fbedb3b06c2b
#
_cell.length_a   1.000
_cell.length_b   1.000
_cell.length_c   1.000
_cell.angle_alpha   90.00
_cell.angle_beta   90.00
_cell.angle_gamma   90.00
#
_symmetry.space_group_name_H-M   'P 1'
#
loop_
_entity.id
_entity.type
_entity.pdbx_description
1 polymer ?
#
loop_
_entity_poly.entity_id
_entity_poly.type
_entity_poly.pdbx_seq_one_letter_code
_entity_poly.pdbx_strand_id
1 'polypeptide(L)'
;MSFRMPNSNSKLHSIHRGAQEAGRQELVSRSLQSAQHCLEDQDFGTAYAHYLLVLNLAPELKPSVKETFRFTLFKWAEDLDSLSRIQDLFNCYEQALELYPNDEVICNSMGEHLFRMGFRDEAAGYFHKAVKLNPDFADAKENFYRVANWLVERWHFIMLNDAKRNLTYLKAIENAVRSGCKSVLDIGTGTGILGMFAKKAGARYVYACELSKTMYELARDVVSANNMEREIKLLHLKSLDIEIPKHIPERVSLVVTETVDAGLFGEGIVESLIHAWEHLLLQPKPENQGVSSGDYGRVIPASATIFGMAVECKEIRRHHRVGNQEVAGVHLPDSVQFCSPTYDSAGSEETVEPYTTEKLSRIPGGYVPLTEACQVMTVDFNNLQELKSLAARKPWKLSLPVTEGGILDAIVVWFVLQLDDEHALSTSPSEETCWEQAVYPVQGLLAAMGKVLLSLNPSKDSQSMDVDGHGSGMNLQESQNKSSLHVAPDPLYVLDVSEGFSILPIIAGKLGPVRAYSSIEKEQHQAALNLISEANHFPKETLEFWLSHLEDENVVLQRPKSDKLWSIIILDVIETSGLIQQEVMEKAAISRCLLHSGGKIFPQYVLVYGMLVESESLLLESAVQGTEPTLGFNIAPFINQFKVPVRVYLDLSTLPCLPLSKPAELLRLDLMNPLLNSSSREVKVQICKSGKVTAIPFWYHIHLDEDLSLDTSDEFSHWKQAAVVLDKPIQVQVGDELVLDVQHHKSNISITVKQ
;
A
#
# COMPACT_ATOMS: atom_id res chain seq x y z
N MET A 1 13.77 1.00 -88.45
CA MET A 1 12.70 0.24 -87.78
C MET A 1 13.37 -0.71 -86.78
N SER A 2 13.35 -0.36 -85.49
CA SER A 2 13.91 -1.17 -84.38
C SER A 2 12.79 -1.85 -83.67
N PHE A 3 12.66 -3.16 -83.83
CA PHE A 3 11.73 -4.00 -83.08
C PHE A 3 12.24 -4.20 -81.66
N ARG A 4 11.59 -3.59 -80.63
CA ARG A 4 11.74 -3.98 -79.25
C ARG A 4 10.93 -5.21 -78.98
N MET A 5 11.61 -6.33 -78.67
CA MET A 5 10.96 -7.52 -78.07
C MET A 5 10.40 -7.20 -76.67
N PRO A 6 9.20 -7.67 -76.33
CA PRO A 6 8.67 -7.44 -74.98
C PRO A 6 9.40 -8.37 -73.95
N ASN A 7 9.76 -7.80 -72.84
CA ASN A 7 10.51 -8.37 -71.74
C ASN A 7 9.71 -9.55 -71.08
N SER A 8 10.03 -10.78 -71.43
CA SER A 8 9.39 -12.01 -70.92
C SER A 8 9.61 -12.26 -69.40
N ASN A 9 10.67 -11.63 -68.81
CA ASN A 9 11.00 -11.79 -67.39
C ASN A 9 9.99 -11.07 -66.44
N SER A 10 9.33 -10.00 -66.85
CA SER A 10 8.36 -9.30 -66.02
C SER A 10 7.04 -10.07 -65.81
N LYS A 11 6.63 -10.87 -66.81
CA LYS A 11 5.44 -11.73 -66.71
C LYS A 11 5.68 -12.96 -65.84
N LEU A 12 6.86 -13.58 -65.90
CA LEU A 12 7.21 -14.69 -65.06
C LEU A 12 7.32 -14.29 -63.55
N HIS A 13 7.88 -13.11 -63.25
CA HIS A 13 7.92 -12.56 -61.86
C HIS A 13 6.52 -12.21 -61.35
N SER A 14 5.61 -11.71 -62.19
CA SER A 14 4.24 -11.41 -61.78
C SER A 14 3.38 -12.67 -61.54
N ILE A 15 3.61 -13.73 -62.35
CA ILE A 15 2.93 -15.04 -62.16
C ILE A 15 3.45 -15.76 -60.92
N HIS A 16 4.76 -15.73 -60.64
CA HIS A 16 5.32 -16.28 -59.39
C HIS A 16 4.85 -15.54 -58.13
N ARG A 17 4.76 -14.21 -58.15
CA ARG A 17 4.19 -13.42 -57.07
C ARG A 17 2.72 -13.72 -56.86
N GLY A 18 1.94 -13.84 -57.92
CA GLY A 18 0.50 -14.21 -57.85
C GLY A 18 0.26 -15.61 -57.28
N ALA A 19 1.10 -16.58 -57.64
CA ALA A 19 1.01 -17.95 -57.11
C ALA A 19 1.46 -18.03 -55.62
N GLN A 20 2.48 -17.26 -55.21
CA GLN A 20 2.87 -17.16 -53.80
C GLN A 20 1.78 -16.47 -52.94
N GLU A 21 1.14 -15.41 -53.49
CA GLU A 21 0.07 -14.69 -52.79
C GLU A 21 -1.18 -15.56 -52.66
N ALA A 22 -1.57 -16.29 -53.70
CA ALA A 22 -2.68 -17.25 -53.65
C ALA A 22 -2.42 -18.38 -52.61
N GLY A 23 -1.20 -18.93 -52.57
CA GLY A 23 -0.82 -19.93 -51.58
C GLY A 23 -0.82 -19.38 -50.15
N ARG A 24 -0.43 -18.15 -49.94
CA ARG A 24 -0.51 -17.47 -48.66
C ARG A 24 -1.97 -17.31 -48.22
N GLN A 25 -2.82 -16.81 -49.08
CA GLN A 25 -4.27 -16.63 -48.80
C GLN A 25 -4.99 -17.97 -48.48
N GLU A 26 -4.64 -19.03 -49.20
CA GLU A 26 -5.20 -20.38 -48.94
C GLU A 26 -4.71 -20.86 -47.55
N LEU A 27 -3.46 -20.72 -47.21
CA LEU A 27 -2.94 -21.11 -45.90
C LEU A 27 -3.58 -20.33 -44.75
N VAL A 28 -3.73 -19.01 -44.91
CA VAL A 28 -4.42 -18.13 -43.93
C VAL A 28 -5.89 -18.60 -43.76
N SER A 29 -6.61 -18.84 -44.84
CA SER A 29 -8.01 -19.30 -44.77
C SER A 29 -8.14 -20.65 -44.05
N ARG A 30 -7.27 -21.61 -44.38
CA ARG A 30 -7.28 -22.93 -43.71
C ARG A 30 -6.94 -22.81 -42.24
N SER A 31 -5.93 -21.98 -41.89
CA SER A 31 -5.53 -21.75 -40.47
C SER A 31 -6.65 -21.11 -39.67
N LEU A 32 -7.41 -20.15 -40.23
CA LEU A 32 -8.60 -19.57 -39.58
C LEU A 32 -9.68 -20.60 -39.32
N GLN A 33 -9.96 -21.46 -40.30
CA GLN A 33 -10.92 -22.54 -40.12
C GLN A 33 -10.49 -23.55 -39.07
N SER A 34 -9.19 -23.91 -39.06
CA SER A 34 -8.64 -24.81 -38.04
C SER A 34 -8.69 -24.18 -36.67
N ALA A 35 -8.35 -22.88 -36.53
CA ALA A 35 -8.45 -22.16 -35.26
C ALA A 35 -9.88 -22.21 -34.71
N GLN A 36 -10.87 -21.97 -35.56
CA GLN A 36 -12.29 -22.01 -35.15
C GLN A 36 -12.73 -23.40 -34.70
N HIS A 37 -12.33 -24.44 -35.44
CA HIS A 37 -12.61 -25.83 -35.06
C HIS A 37 -11.96 -26.21 -33.75
N CYS A 38 -10.69 -25.84 -33.53
CA CYS A 38 -10.00 -26.05 -32.26
C CYS A 38 -10.67 -25.31 -31.08
N LEU A 39 -11.25 -24.12 -31.31
CA LEU A 39 -12.04 -23.43 -30.29
C LEU A 39 -13.31 -24.17 -29.93
N GLU A 40 -14.01 -24.75 -30.93
CA GLU A 40 -15.19 -25.56 -30.70
C GLU A 40 -14.86 -26.85 -29.90
N ASP A 41 -13.67 -27.41 -30.13
CA ASP A 41 -13.15 -28.58 -29.43
C ASP A 41 -12.45 -28.23 -28.08
N GLN A 42 -12.39 -26.96 -27.71
CA GLN A 42 -11.67 -26.42 -26.51
C GLN A 42 -10.16 -26.69 -26.51
N ASP A 43 -9.54 -26.90 -27.68
CA ASP A 43 -8.09 -26.99 -27.84
C ASP A 43 -7.51 -25.58 -28.06
N PHE A 44 -7.43 -24.84 -26.94
CA PHE A 44 -7.02 -23.43 -26.96
C PHE A 44 -5.55 -23.26 -27.38
N GLY A 45 -4.67 -24.20 -27.03
CA GLY A 45 -3.25 -24.15 -27.40
C GLY A 45 -3.05 -24.25 -28.92
N THR A 46 -3.73 -25.19 -29.57
CA THR A 46 -3.64 -25.33 -31.04
C THR A 46 -4.32 -24.17 -31.74
N ALA A 47 -5.47 -23.68 -31.23
CA ALA A 47 -6.14 -22.50 -31.75
C ALA A 47 -5.22 -21.27 -31.68
N TYR A 48 -4.52 -21.06 -30.56
CA TYR A 48 -3.58 -19.97 -30.37
C TYR A 48 -2.45 -20.02 -31.40
N ALA A 49 -1.84 -21.19 -31.62
CA ALA A 49 -0.79 -21.39 -32.63
C ALA A 49 -1.27 -21.04 -34.05
N HIS A 50 -2.50 -21.43 -34.41
CA HIS A 50 -3.11 -21.06 -35.70
C HIS A 50 -3.32 -19.55 -35.83
N TYR A 51 -3.78 -18.85 -34.78
CA TYR A 51 -3.92 -17.39 -34.80
C TYR A 51 -2.56 -16.71 -34.93
N LEU A 52 -1.51 -17.17 -34.24
CA LEU A 52 -0.16 -16.63 -34.41
C LEU A 52 0.29 -16.76 -35.88
N LEU A 53 0.06 -17.91 -36.50
CA LEU A 53 0.42 -18.13 -37.91
C LEU A 53 -0.34 -17.17 -38.83
N VAL A 54 -1.64 -17.01 -38.63
CA VAL A 54 -2.48 -16.08 -39.40
C VAL A 54 -1.99 -14.66 -39.28
N LEU A 55 -1.76 -14.18 -38.05
CA LEU A 55 -1.35 -12.80 -37.77
C LEU A 55 0.05 -12.47 -38.28
N ASN A 56 0.95 -13.45 -38.31
CA ASN A 56 2.26 -13.29 -38.93
C ASN A 56 2.21 -13.29 -40.46
N LEU A 57 1.34 -14.11 -41.06
CA LEU A 57 1.18 -14.17 -42.51
C LEU A 57 0.34 -13.03 -43.06
N ALA A 58 -0.70 -12.62 -42.36
CA ALA A 58 -1.69 -11.63 -42.79
C ALA A 58 -1.95 -10.58 -41.69
N PRO A 59 -0.98 -9.67 -41.42
CA PRO A 59 -1.13 -8.63 -40.38
C PRO A 59 -2.33 -7.71 -40.61
N GLU A 60 -2.83 -7.60 -41.83
CA GLU A 60 -4.05 -6.87 -42.20
C GLU A 60 -5.31 -7.42 -41.53
N LEU A 61 -5.31 -8.66 -41.08
CA LEU A 61 -6.43 -9.29 -40.35
C LEU A 61 -6.43 -8.98 -38.85
N LYS A 62 -5.40 -8.31 -38.32
CA LYS A 62 -5.32 -7.96 -36.89
C LYS A 62 -6.62 -7.37 -36.32
N PRO A 63 -7.28 -6.38 -36.97
CA PRO A 63 -8.52 -5.83 -36.42
C PRO A 63 -9.70 -6.81 -36.39
N SER A 64 -9.80 -7.69 -37.38
CA SER A 64 -10.93 -8.61 -37.50
C SER A 64 -10.87 -9.82 -36.59
N VAL A 65 -9.66 -10.28 -36.21
CA VAL A 65 -9.46 -11.43 -35.33
C VAL A 65 -9.09 -11.07 -33.89
N LYS A 66 -9.01 -9.79 -33.58
CA LYS A 66 -8.53 -9.30 -32.28
C LYS A 66 -9.26 -9.91 -31.08
N GLU A 67 -10.58 -9.90 -31.11
CA GLU A 67 -11.39 -10.38 -29.98
C GLU A 67 -11.31 -11.91 -29.82
N THR A 68 -11.35 -12.65 -30.91
CA THR A 68 -11.21 -14.11 -30.85
C THR A 68 -9.79 -14.53 -30.46
N PHE A 69 -8.77 -13.79 -30.88
CA PHE A 69 -7.39 -14.00 -30.45
C PHE A 69 -7.23 -13.74 -28.95
N ARG A 70 -7.78 -12.64 -28.41
CA ARG A 70 -7.78 -12.35 -26.96
C ARG A 70 -8.44 -13.47 -26.18
N PHE A 71 -9.66 -13.88 -26.58
CA PHE A 71 -10.38 -14.98 -25.95
C PHE A 71 -9.53 -16.26 -25.92
N THR A 72 -8.92 -16.60 -27.06
CA THR A 72 -8.05 -17.79 -27.17
C THR A 72 -6.83 -17.69 -26.27
N LEU A 73 -6.16 -16.53 -26.25
CA LEU A 73 -5.02 -16.27 -25.38
C LEU A 73 -5.37 -16.47 -23.90
N PHE A 74 -6.49 -15.89 -23.45
CA PHE A 74 -6.87 -15.97 -22.04
C PHE A 74 -7.23 -17.40 -21.63
N LYS A 75 -7.98 -18.13 -22.46
CA LYS A 75 -8.29 -19.55 -22.20
C LYS A 75 -7.05 -20.42 -22.21
N TRP A 76 -6.14 -20.20 -23.15
CA TRP A 76 -4.86 -20.91 -23.17
C TRP A 76 -3.97 -20.56 -21.97
N ALA A 77 -3.99 -19.33 -21.50
CA ALA A 77 -3.29 -18.92 -20.30
C ALA A 77 -3.86 -19.57 -19.02
N GLU A 78 -5.20 -19.71 -18.91
CA GLU A 78 -5.86 -20.48 -17.85
C GLU A 78 -5.40 -21.95 -17.84
N ASP A 79 -5.33 -22.58 -19.02
CA ASP A 79 -4.85 -23.96 -19.15
C ASP A 79 -3.36 -24.10 -18.74
N LEU A 80 -2.50 -23.16 -19.18
CA LEU A 80 -1.07 -23.16 -18.85
C LEU A 80 -0.85 -22.94 -17.36
N ASP A 81 -1.63 -22.06 -16.73
CA ASP A 81 -1.59 -21.79 -15.29
C ASP A 81 -1.98 -23.07 -14.52
N SER A 82 -3.10 -23.70 -14.88
CA SER A 82 -3.56 -24.96 -14.27
C SER A 82 -2.53 -26.10 -14.38
N LEU A 83 -1.71 -26.08 -15.44
CA LEU A 83 -0.63 -27.04 -15.68
C LEU A 83 0.71 -26.60 -15.07
N SER A 84 0.75 -25.48 -14.34
CA SER A 84 1.97 -24.86 -13.77
C SER A 84 3.05 -24.57 -14.83
N ARG A 85 2.66 -24.31 -16.08
CA ARG A 85 3.55 -24.01 -17.22
C ARG A 85 3.79 -22.49 -17.33
N ILE A 86 4.31 -21.92 -16.28
CA ILE A 86 4.43 -20.47 -16.09
C ILE A 86 5.26 -19.78 -17.17
N GLN A 87 6.39 -20.36 -17.57
CA GLN A 87 7.23 -19.77 -18.61
C GLN A 87 6.53 -19.73 -19.97
N ASP A 88 5.76 -20.75 -20.30
CA ASP A 88 5.01 -20.79 -21.56
C ASP A 88 3.86 -19.77 -21.54
N LEU A 89 3.21 -19.59 -20.38
CA LEU A 89 2.20 -18.56 -20.17
C LEU A 89 2.76 -17.16 -20.49
N PHE A 90 3.89 -16.78 -19.88
CA PHE A 90 4.50 -15.48 -20.14
C PHE A 90 4.96 -15.33 -21.59
N ASN A 91 5.54 -16.37 -22.19
CA ASN A 91 5.92 -16.35 -23.60
C ASN A 91 4.71 -16.06 -24.52
N CYS A 92 3.52 -16.61 -24.19
CA CYS A 92 2.31 -16.32 -24.95
C CYS A 92 1.88 -14.85 -24.82
N TYR A 93 1.94 -14.28 -23.60
CA TYR A 93 1.61 -12.85 -23.41
C TYR A 93 2.62 -11.93 -24.11
N GLU A 94 3.91 -12.24 -24.05
CA GLU A 94 4.94 -11.46 -24.75
C GLU A 94 4.70 -11.46 -26.26
N GLN A 95 4.44 -12.61 -26.86
CA GLN A 95 4.10 -12.74 -28.28
C GLN A 95 2.81 -11.97 -28.63
N ALA A 96 1.81 -12.03 -27.76
CA ALA A 96 0.57 -11.29 -27.94
C ALA A 96 0.80 -9.77 -27.91
N LEU A 97 1.65 -9.28 -26.98
CA LEU A 97 2.01 -7.87 -26.88
C LEU A 97 2.94 -7.40 -28.01
N GLU A 98 3.75 -8.27 -28.63
CA GLU A 98 4.44 -7.95 -29.87
C GLU A 98 3.46 -7.72 -31.03
N LEU A 99 2.39 -8.51 -31.10
CA LEU A 99 1.36 -8.36 -32.12
C LEU A 99 0.42 -7.16 -31.87
N TYR A 100 0.06 -6.92 -30.59
CA TYR A 100 -0.85 -5.87 -30.14
C TYR A 100 -0.25 -5.05 -29.00
N PRO A 101 0.79 -4.23 -29.26
CA PRO A 101 1.56 -3.52 -28.21
C PRO A 101 0.76 -2.50 -27.41
N ASN A 102 -0.38 -2.04 -27.96
CA ASN A 102 -1.26 -1.05 -27.35
C ASN A 102 -2.64 -1.65 -27.03
N ASP A 103 -2.67 -2.92 -26.62
CA ASP A 103 -3.89 -3.56 -26.17
C ASP A 103 -4.00 -3.49 -24.64
N GLU A 104 -4.92 -2.67 -24.16
CA GLU A 104 -5.15 -2.43 -22.73
C GLU A 104 -5.60 -3.68 -21.99
N VAL A 105 -6.39 -4.55 -22.63
CA VAL A 105 -6.92 -5.76 -22.01
C VAL A 105 -5.84 -6.82 -21.84
N ILE A 106 -5.01 -7.03 -22.88
CA ILE A 106 -3.84 -7.93 -22.78
C ILE A 106 -2.85 -7.43 -21.74
N CYS A 107 -2.59 -6.12 -21.67
CA CYS A 107 -1.73 -5.54 -20.63
C CYS A 107 -2.31 -5.81 -19.24
N ASN A 108 -3.60 -5.56 -19.01
CA ASN A 108 -4.23 -5.79 -17.72
C ASN A 108 -4.14 -7.26 -17.31
N SER A 109 -4.49 -8.19 -18.21
CA SER A 109 -4.45 -9.63 -17.91
C SER A 109 -3.04 -10.16 -17.65
N MET A 110 -2.01 -9.63 -18.36
CA MET A 110 -0.61 -9.91 -18.03
C MET A 110 -0.27 -9.45 -16.61
N GLY A 111 -0.73 -8.25 -16.22
CA GLY A 111 -0.56 -7.72 -14.87
C GLY A 111 -1.20 -8.61 -13.80
N GLU A 112 -2.40 -9.13 -14.04
CA GLU A 112 -3.10 -10.03 -13.11
C GLU A 112 -2.33 -11.33 -12.87
N HIS A 113 -1.75 -11.95 -13.91
CA HIS A 113 -0.91 -13.13 -13.75
C HIS A 113 0.38 -12.83 -12.99
N LEU A 114 1.07 -11.74 -13.31
CA LEU A 114 2.27 -11.32 -12.60
C LEU A 114 1.99 -11.05 -11.12
N PHE A 115 0.86 -10.40 -10.83
CA PHE A 115 0.43 -10.10 -9.46
C PHE A 115 0.22 -11.36 -8.63
N ARG A 116 -0.55 -12.34 -9.16
CA ARG A 116 -0.80 -13.63 -8.49
C ARG A 116 0.49 -14.41 -8.21
N MET A 117 1.52 -14.22 -9.02
CA MET A 117 2.83 -14.85 -8.86
C MET A 117 3.79 -14.06 -7.95
N GLY A 118 3.35 -12.95 -7.37
CA GLY A 118 4.16 -12.13 -6.48
C GLY A 118 5.10 -11.12 -7.18
N PHE A 119 5.08 -11.02 -8.52
CA PHE A 119 5.84 -10.02 -9.28
C PHE A 119 5.12 -8.67 -9.28
N ARG A 120 5.09 -8.04 -8.11
CA ARG A 120 4.23 -6.87 -7.83
C ARG A 120 4.62 -5.64 -8.64
N ASP A 121 5.90 -5.35 -8.78
CA ASP A 121 6.39 -4.17 -9.51
C ASP A 121 6.11 -4.27 -11.01
N GLU A 122 6.34 -5.45 -11.57
CA GLU A 122 6.06 -5.71 -12.98
C GLU A 122 4.56 -5.67 -13.26
N ALA A 123 3.75 -6.26 -12.39
CA ALA A 123 2.29 -6.20 -12.46
C ALA A 123 1.79 -4.75 -12.46
N ALA A 124 2.29 -3.94 -11.52
CA ALA A 124 1.93 -2.53 -11.41
C ALA A 124 2.30 -1.74 -12.67
N GLY A 125 3.45 -2.04 -13.29
CA GLY A 125 3.85 -1.45 -14.57
C GLY A 125 2.89 -1.78 -15.71
N TYR A 126 2.39 -3.01 -15.80
CA TYR A 126 1.41 -3.43 -16.80
C TYR A 126 0.02 -2.83 -16.54
N PHE A 127 -0.44 -2.75 -15.30
CA PHE A 127 -1.70 -2.07 -14.96
C PHE A 127 -1.64 -0.58 -15.28
N HIS A 128 -0.54 0.10 -14.91
CA HIS A 128 -0.35 1.51 -15.28
C HIS A 128 -0.37 1.73 -16.79
N LYS A 129 0.27 0.83 -17.57
CA LYS A 129 0.23 0.88 -19.02
C LYS A 129 -1.19 0.69 -19.55
N ALA A 130 -1.98 -0.24 -18.99
CA ALA A 130 -3.36 -0.48 -19.40
C ALA A 130 -4.24 0.76 -19.13
N VAL A 131 -4.15 1.38 -17.95
CA VAL A 131 -4.86 2.62 -17.61
C VAL A 131 -4.45 3.78 -18.52
N LYS A 132 -3.17 3.87 -18.86
CA LYS A 132 -2.66 4.93 -19.78
C LYS A 132 -3.19 4.75 -21.20
N LEU A 133 -3.36 3.52 -21.67
CA LEU A 133 -3.92 3.19 -22.99
C LEU A 133 -5.43 3.44 -23.04
N ASN A 134 -6.16 3.08 -21.99
CA ASN A 134 -7.59 3.29 -21.87
C ASN A 134 -7.95 3.78 -20.46
N PRO A 135 -8.04 5.11 -20.24
CA PRO A 135 -8.40 5.69 -18.96
C PRO A 135 -9.82 5.33 -18.44
N ASP A 136 -10.69 4.78 -19.28
CA ASP A 136 -12.04 4.38 -18.90
C ASP A 136 -12.18 2.88 -18.62
N PHE A 137 -11.10 2.12 -18.71
CA PHE A 137 -11.09 0.70 -18.40
C PHE A 137 -11.13 0.46 -16.88
N ALA A 138 -12.31 0.10 -16.36
CA ALA A 138 -12.58 0.03 -14.92
C ALA A 138 -11.71 -1.00 -14.20
N ASP A 139 -11.58 -2.23 -14.75
CA ASP A 139 -10.77 -3.29 -14.13
C ASP A 139 -9.29 -2.90 -14.04
N ALA A 140 -8.74 -2.30 -15.10
CA ALA A 140 -7.35 -1.84 -15.08
C ALA A 140 -7.11 -0.71 -14.07
N LYS A 141 -8.09 0.21 -13.90
CA LYS A 141 -8.03 1.24 -12.86
C LYS A 141 -8.03 0.63 -11.48
N GLU A 142 -8.93 -0.30 -11.22
CA GLU A 142 -9.03 -0.96 -9.93
C GLU A 142 -7.72 -1.69 -9.59
N ASN A 143 -7.21 -2.50 -10.51
CA ASN A 143 -5.95 -3.20 -10.35
C ASN A 143 -4.79 -2.22 -10.13
N PHE A 144 -4.72 -1.14 -10.93
CA PHE A 144 -3.68 -0.13 -10.77
C PHE A 144 -3.75 0.58 -9.42
N TYR A 145 -4.94 0.98 -8.96
CA TYR A 145 -5.09 1.69 -7.69
C TYR A 145 -4.68 0.85 -6.47
N ARG A 146 -4.84 -0.48 -6.55
CA ARG A 146 -4.36 -1.41 -5.51
C ARG A 146 -2.84 -1.45 -5.41
N VAL A 147 -2.15 -1.28 -6.54
CA VAL A 147 -0.69 -1.48 -6.63
C VAL A 147 0.10 -0.18 -6.83
N ALA A 148 -0.56 0.95 -7.05
CA ALA A 148 0.10 2.22 -7.36
C ALA A 148 1.09 2.65 -6.28
N ASN A 149 0.80 2.33 -5.01
CA ASN A 149 1.68 2.63 -3.88
C ASN A 149 3.02 1.87 -3.94
N TRP A 150 3.10 0.74 -4.63
CA TRP A 150 4.37 0.01 -4.81
C TRP A 150 5.24 0.63 -5.89
N LEU A 151 4.66 1.37 -6.85
CA LEU A 151 5.41 2.11 -7.86
C LEU A 151 5.91 3.46 -7.35
N VAL A 152 5.02 4.18 -6.68
CA VAL A 152 5.29 5.49 -6.08
C VAL A 152 4.56 5.57 -4.75
N GLU A 153 5.28 5.47 -3.66
CA GLU A 153 4.74 5.52 -2.32
C GLU A 153 4.13 6.88 -2.00
N ARG A 154 3.04 6.88 -1.25
CA ARG A 154 2.24 8.10 -0.99
C ARG A 154 3.00 9.20 -0.28
N TRP A 155 3.96 8.86 0.56
CA TRP A 155 4.76 9.84 1.27
C TRP A 155 5.52 10.78 0.33
N HIS A 156 5.83 10.36 -0.92
CA HIS A 156 6.42 11.26 -1.93
C HIS A 156 5.56 12.50 -2.22
N PHE A 157 4.22 12.35 -2.23
CA PHE A 157 3.32 13.49 -2.47
C PHE A 157 3.36 14.45 -1.29
N ILE A 158 3.30 13.94 -0.06
CA ILE A 158 3.35 14.74 1.17
C ILE A 158 4.69 15.48 1.27
N MET A 159 5.79 14.78 1.04
CA MET A 159 7.15 15.30 1.04
C MET A 159 7.35 16.43 0.02
N LEU A 160 6.87 16.23 -1.22
CA LEU A 160 6.99 17.25 -2.28
C LEU A 160 6.13 18.47 -2.03
N ASN A 161 5.00 18.32 -1.32
CA ASN A 161 4.14 19.42 -0.89
C ASN A 161 4.67 20.16 0.36
N ASP A 162 5.66 19.63 1.08
CA ASP A 162 6.29 20.30 2.22
C ASP A 162 7.25 21.39 1.74
N ALA A 163 6.72 22.58 1.51
CA ALA A 163 7.48 23.73 1.04
C ALA A 163 8.55 24.16 2.07
N LYS A 164 8.31 23.97 3.37
CA LYS A 164 9.28 24.28 4.45
C LYS A 164 10.51 23.37 4.33
N ARG A 165 10.27 22.07 4.18
CA ARG A 165 11.32 21.07 3.96
C ARG A 165 12.12 21.40 2.69
N ASN A 166 11.45 21.58 1.57
CA ASN A 166 12.09 21.84 0.28
C ASN A 166 12.94 23.12 0.32
N LEU A 167 12.40 24.20 0.89
CA LEU A 167 13.15 25.47 1.04
C LEU A 167 14.36 25.33 1.96
N THR A 168 14.24 24.56 3.04
CA THR A 168 15.34 24.36 4.00
C THR A 168 16.48 23.58 3.35
N TYR A 169 16.18 22.50 2.60
CA TYR A 169 17.18 21.78 1.81
C TYR A 169 17.82 22.68 0.75
N LEU A 170 17.01 23.45 -0.01
CA LEU A 170 17.55 24.37 -1.02
C LEU A 170 18.58 25.34 -0.40
N LYS A 171 18.25 25.96 0.74
CA LYS A 171 19.15 26.92 1.42
C LYS A 171 20.44 26.26 1.90
N ALA A 172 20.37 25.08 2.51
CA ALA A 172 21.56 24.35 2.96
C ALA A 172 22.45 23.96 1.76
N ILE A 173 21.87 23.49 0.67
CA ILE A 173 22.58 23.17 -0.57
C ILE A 173 23.21 24.44 -1.17
N GLU A 174 22.48 25.56 -1.23
CA GLU A 174 23.02 26.85 -1.70
C GLU A 174 24.21 27.30 -0.85
N ASN A 175 24.16 27.18 0.49
CA ASN A 175 25.25 27.50 1.37
C ASN A 175 26.48 26.63 1.08
N ALA A 176 26.31 25.32 0.92
CA ALA A 176 27.39 24.40 0.60
C ALA A 176 28.03 24.70 -0.77
N VAL A 177 27.24 24.98 -1.79
CA VAL A 177 27.75 25.32 -3.14
C VAL A 177 28.45 26.66 -3.14
N ARG A 178 27.88 27.70 -2.50
CA ARG A 178 28.55 29.03 -2.36
C ARG A 178 29.85 28.95 -1.56
N SER A 179 29.93 28.04 -0.61
CA SER A 179 31.17 27.83 0.17
C SER A 179 32.23 27.01 -0.59
N GLY A 180 31.96 26.58 -1.82
CA GLY A 180 32.95 26.00 -2.73
C GLY A 180 32.69 24.55 -3.16
N CYS A 181 31.64 23.86 -2.70
CA CYS A 181 31.29 22.52 -3.19
C CYS A 181 30.84 22.60 -4.65
N LYS A 182 31.61 22.00 -5.56
CA LYS A 182 31.38 22.09 -7.01
C LYS A 182 30.77 20.84 -7.60
N SER A 183 31.01 19.70 -6.99
CA SER A 183 30.52 18.38 -7.43
C SER A 183 29.59 17.83 -6.35
N VAL A 184 28.39 17.42 -6.74
CA VAL A 184 27.30 16.97 -5.86
C VAL A 184 26.82 15.58 -6.31
N LEU A 185 26.62 14.70 -5.35
CA LEU A 185 25.91 13.42 -5.54
C LEU A 185 24.64 13.42 -4.68
N ASP A 186 23.50 13.30 -5.31
CA ASP A 186 22.18 13.12 -4.71
C ASP A 186 21.89 11.61 -4.60
N ILE A 187 21.82 11.10 -3.38
CA ILE A 187 21.58 9.68 -3.08
C ILE A 187 20.10 9.49 -2.73
N GLY A 188 19.41 8.57 -3.44
CA GLY A 188 17.96 8.40 -3.32
C GLY A 188 17.23 9.60 -3.91
N THR A 189 17.53 9.92 -5.17
CA THR A 189 17.10 11.20 -5.77
C THR A 189 15.59 11.33 -5.93
N GLY A 190 14.84 10.20 -5.93
CA GLY A 190 13.38 10.20 -6.11
C GLY A 190 12.96 10.90 -7.38
N THR A 191 12.37 12.09 -7.28
CA THR A 191 11.96 12.91 -8.43
C THR A 191 13.08 13.79 -9.01
N GLY A 192 14.27 13.75 -8.43
CA GLY A 192 15.41 14.59 -8.84
C GLY A 192 15.47 15.99 -8.20
N ILE A 193 14.59 16.27 -7.23
CA ILE A 193 14.41 17.62 -6.68
C ILE A 193 15.69 18.17 -6.02
N LEU A 194 16.39 17.37 -5.21
CA LEU A 194 17.62 17.82 -4.50
C LEU A 194 18.77 18.02 -5.50
N GLY A 195 18.90 17.14 -6.48
CA GLY A 195 19.86 17.31 -7.59
C GLY A 195 19.58 18.57 -8.39
N MET A 196 18.32 18.88 -8.67
CA MET A 196 17.92 20.13 -9.34
C MET A 196 18.19 21.38 -8.47
N PHE A 197 18.01 21.29 -7.15
CA PHE A 197 18.42 22.35 -6.21
C PHE A 197 19.93 22.59 -6.26
N ALA A 198 20.74 21.54 -6.26
CA ALA A 198 22.18 21.65 -6.38
C ALA A 198 22.59 22.35 -7.69
N LYS A 199 21.96 21.99 -8.80
CA LYS A 199 22.23 22.62 -10.08
C LYS A 199 21.81 24.09 -10.10
N LYS A 200 20.62 24.42 -9.60
CA LYS A 200 20.12 25.78 -9.45
C LYS A 200 21.03 26.64 -8.57
N ALA A 201 21.61 26.04 -7.51
CA ALA A 201 22.58 26.70 -6.64
C ALA A 201 23.94 27.01 -7.31
N GLY A 202 24.21 26.44 -8.50
CA GLY A 202 25.41 26.67 -9.28
C GLY A 202 26.47 25.57 -9.18
N ALA A 203 26.12 24.37 -8.72
CA ALA A 203 27.01 23.22 -8.76
C ALA A 203 27.44 22.92 -10.21
N ARG A 204 28.76 22.64 -10.38
CA ARG A 204 29.34 22.40 -11.71
C ARG A 204 28.97 21.01 -12.23
N TYR A 205 29.06 19.99 -11.38
CA TYR A 205 28.76 18.61 -11.70
C TYR A 205 27.72 18.08 -10.71
N VAL A 206 26.65 17.55 -11.24
CA VAL A 206 25.59 16.93 -10.42
C VAL A 206 25.35 15.52 -10.92
N TYR A 207 25.46 14.58 -10.01
CA TYR A 207 25.13 13.16 -10.18
C TYR A 207 23.97 12.85 -9.26
N ALA A 208 23.07 11.96 -9.68
CA ALA A 208 21.94 11.55 -8.86
C ALA A 208 21.66 10.06 -9.09
N CYS A 209 21.51 9.28 -8.06
CA CYS A 209 21.25 7.85 -8.15
C CYS A 209 19.89 7.48 -7.55
N GLU A 210 19.23 6.51 -8.19
CA GLU A 210 17.94 6.00 -7.81
C GLU A 210 17.89 4.49 -8.05
N LEU A 211 17.41 3.74 -7.05
CA LEU A 211 17.30 2.28 -7.11
C LEU A 211 16.02 1.85 -7.83
N SER A 212 14.89 2.48 -7.50
CA SER A 212 13.61 2.17 -8.10
C SER A 212 13.60 2.56 -9.58
N LYS A 213 13.29 1.59 -10.44
CA LYS A 213 13.17 1.83 -11.89
C LYS A 213 12.12 2.88 -12.21
N THR A 214 10.96 2.80 -11.56
CA THR A 214 9.86 3.75 -11.77
C THR A 214 10.27 5.17 -11.36
N MET A 215 10.88 5.32 -10.19
CA MET A 215 11.34 6.64 -9.70
C MET A 215 12.48 7.18 -10.56
N TYR A 216 13.41 6.32 -11.03
CA TYR A 216 14.45 6.72 -11.97
C TYR A 216 13.89 7.24 -13.30
N GLU A 217 12.91 6.53 -13.90
CA GLU A 217 12.26 6.96 -15.13
C GLU A 217 11.51 8.28 -14.93
N LEU A 218 10.83 8.41 -13.78
CA LEU A 218 10.14 9.64 -13.38
C LEU A 218 11.13 10.81 -13.20
N ALA A 219 12.25 10.58 -12.49
CA ALA A 219 13.30 11.60 -12.32
C ALA A 219 13.86 12.06 -13.67
N ARG A 220 14.09 11.14 -14.61
CA ARG A 220 14.56 11.46 -15.96
C ARG A 220 13.58 12.39 -16.69
N ASP A 221 12.29 12.08 -16.63
CA ASP A 221 11.25 12.87 -17.31
C ASP A 221 11.09 14.25 -16.63
N VAL A 222 11.16 14.31 -15.29
CA VAL A 222 11.13 15.57 -14.52
C VAL A 222 12.34 16.43 -14.82
N VAL A 223 13.56 15.88 -14.78
CA VAL A 223 14.80 16.60 -15.06
C VAL A 223 14.80 17.15 -16.50
N SER A 224 14.31 16.37 -17.45
CA SER A 224 14.16 16.80 -18.85
C SER A 224 13.12 17.92 -19.00
N ALA A 225 11.97 17.82 -18.34
CA ALA A 225 10.93 18.86 -18.38
C ALA A 225 11.37 20.19 -17.75
N ASN A 226 12.41 20.16 -16.90
CA ASN A 226 13.03 21.33 -16.32
C ASN A 226 14.30 21.77 -17.07
N ASN A 227 14.57 21.21 -18.27
CA ASN A 227 15.70 21.52 -19.16
C ASN A 227 17.09 21.27 -18.52
N MET A 228 17.20 20.27 -17.65
CA MET A 228 18.43 19.95 -16.92
C MET A 228 19.05 18.58 -17.31
N GLU A 229 18.56 17.91 -18.35
CA GLU A 229 18.99 16.56 -18.79
C GLU A 229 20.48 16.49 -19.18
N ARG A 230 21.07 17.59 -19.58
CA ARG A 230 22.51 17.69 -19.89
C ARG A 230 23.37 18.11 -18.70
N GLU A 231 22.73 18.53 -17.62
CA GLU A 231 23.39 19.15 -16.47
C GLU A 231 23.43 18.22 -15.26
N ILE A 232 22.50 17.25 -15.20
CA ILE A 232 22.39 16.25 -14.13
C ILE A 232 22.53 14.87 -14.75
N LYS A 233 23.52 14.10 -14.28
CA LYS A 233 23.71 12.71 -14.69
C LYS A 233 22.94 11.79 -13.75
N LEU A 234 21.83 11.23 -14.24
CA LEU A 234 21.05 10.25 -13.52
C LEU A 234 21.66 8.84 -13.67
N LEU A 235 21.68 8.09 -12.60
CA LEU A 235 22.20 6.73 -12.51
C LEU A 235 21.11 5.81 -11.93
N HIS A 236 20.70 4.78 -12.70
CA HIS A 236 19.81 3.73 -12.20
C HIS A 236 20.64 2.68 -11.47
N LEU A 237 21.03 2.96 -10.23
CA LEU A 237 21.90 2.13 -9.41
C LEU A 237 21.61 2.37 -7.92
N LYS A 238 21.82 1.34 -7.10
CA LYS A 238 21.97 1.51 -5.66
C LYS A 238 23.25 2.32 -5.38
N SER A 239 23.21 3.22 -4.41
CA SER A 239 24.37 4.06 -4.05
C SER A 239 25.63 3.24 -3.73
N LEU A 240 25.45 2.04 -3.17
CA LEU A 240 26.52 1.10 -2.82
C LEU A 240 27.22 0.48 -4.05
N ASP A 241 26.61 0.54 -5.22
CA ASP A 241 27.14 -0.02 -6.47
C ASP A 241 27.84 1.04 -7.34
N ILE A 242 27.92 2.28 -6.86
CA ILE A 242 28.60 3.36 -7.58
C ILE A 242 30.12 3.18 -7.48
N GLU A 243 30.77 3.06 -8.63
CA GLU A 243 32.21 2.91 -8.78
C GLU A 243 32.85 4.14 -9.45
N ILE A 244 34.04 4.52 -9.02
CA ILE A 244 34.89 5.54 -9.64
C ILE A 244 36.03 4.78 -10.39
N PRO A 245 36.34 5.13 -11.62
CA PRO A 245 35.76 6.19 -12.49
C PRO A 245 34.61 5.73 -13.39
N LYS A 246 34.08 4.52 -13.22
CA LYS A 246 33.11 3.91 -14.14
C LYS A 246 31.78 4.68 -14.21
N HIS A 247 31.18 5.00 -13.05
CA HIS A 247 29.89 5.62 -12.98
C HIS A 247 30.01 7.14 -12.79
N ILE A 248 30.90 7.59 -11.94
CA ILE A 248 31.30 8.98 -11.75
C ILE A 248 32.82 9.11 -11.91
N PRO A 249 33.32 10.21 -12.53
CA PRO A 249 34.74 10.27 -12.92
C PRO A 249 35.70 10.45 -11.74
N GLU A 250 35.28 11.12 -10.69
CA GLU A 250 36.09 11.47 -9.50
C GLU A 250 35.21 11.62 -8.25
N ARG A 251 35.82 11.67 -7.09
CA ARG A 251 35.14 11.89 -5.81
C ARG A 251 34.44 13.24 -5.80
N VAL A 252 33.23 13.29 -5.20
CA VAL A 252 32.42 14.50 -5.08
C VAL A 252 32.74 15.28 -3.80
N SER A 253 32.49 16.58 -3.79
CA SER A 253 32.69 17.45 -2.65
C SER A 253 31.46 17.53 -1.71
N LEU A 254 30.28 17.11 -2.21
CA LEU A 254 29.04 17.12 -1.44
C LEU A 254 28.20 15.89 -1.76
N VAL A 255 27.74 15.20 -0.74
CA VAL A 255 26.62 14.26 -0.82
C VAL A 255 25.39 14.92 -0.21
N VAL A 256 24.28 14.88 -0.94
CA VAL A 256 22.97 15.29 -0.43
C VAL A 256 22.09 14.05 -0.43
N THR A 257 21.36 13.81 0.64
CA THR A 257 20.43 12.70 0.73
C THR A 257 19.25 13.03 1.62
N GLU A 258 18.14 12.38 1.36
CA GLU A 258 16.97 12.35 2.23
C GLU A 258 16.40 10.94 2.17
N THR A 259 17.17 9.99 2.67
CA THR A 259 16.82 8.58 2.84
C THR A 259 16.63 8.30 4.32
N VAL A 260 15.59 8.93 4.90
CA VAL A 260 15.26 8.88 6.33
C VAL A 260 13.76 8.67 6.50
N ASP A 261 13.41 7.62 7.21
CA ASP A 261 12.04 7.30 7.61
C ASP A 261 11.67 7.93 8.96
N ALA A 262 10.51 7.62 9.52
CA ALA A 262 10.05 8.12 10.82
C ALA A 262 11.00 7.75 11.99
N GLY A 263 11.72 6.62 11.88
CA GLY A 263 12.73 6.15 12.83
C GLY A 263 14.15 6.64 12.54
N LEU A 264 14.35 7.42 11.48
CA LEU A 264 15.62 7.95 10.96
C LEU A 264 16.45 6.94 10.15
N PHE A 265 16.51 5.66 10.52
CA PHE A 265 17.51 4.71 10.00
C PHE A 265 16.95 3.63 9.08
N GLY A 266 15.62 3.51 8.98
CA GLY A 266 14.95 2.42 8.26
C GLY A 266 15.27 2.35 6.76
N GLU A 267 15.58 3.48 6.13
CA GLU A 267 15.94 3.54 4.70
C GLU A 267 17.46 3.38 4.43
N GLY A 268 18.26 2.99 5.42
CA GLY A 268 19.66 2.62 5.25
C GLY A 268 20.64 3.79 5.08
N ILE A 269 20.33 4.97 5.60
CA ILE A 269 21.20 6.16 5.51
C ILE A 269 22.62 5.91 6.05
N VAL A 270 22.76 5.15 7.15
CA VAL A 270 24.06 4.89 7.79
C VAL A 270 24.98 4.11 6.86
N GLU A 271 24.49 3.04 6.24
CA GLU A 271 25.25 2.20 5.32
C GLU A 271 25.64 2.98 4.06
N SER A 272 24.69 3.74 3.50
CA SER A 272 24.90 4.59 2.33
C SER A 272 25.98 5.65 2.58
N LEU A 273 25.97 6.28 3.77
CA LEU A 273 26.96 7.31 4.13
C LEU A 273 28.33 6.72 4.45
N ILE A 274 28.42 5.55 5.10
CA ILE A 274 29.70 4.85 5.28
C ILE A 274 30.35 4.57 3.91
N HIS A 275 29.58 4.00 2.98
CA HIS A 275 30.07 3.75 1.62
C HIS A 275 30.47 5.04 0.91
N ALA A 276 29.65 6.09 1.02
CA ALA A 276 29.96 7.38 0.40
C ALA A 276 31.27 7.97 0.91
N TRP A 277 31.52 7.95 2.23
CA TRP A 277 32.78 8.42 2.81
C TRP A 277 34.00 7.58 2.39
N GLU A 278 33.84 6.28 2.28
CA GLU A 278 34.95 5.39 1.89
C GLU A 278 35.28 5.50 0.40
N HIS A 279 34.29 5.66 -0.47
CA HIS A 279 34.46 5.48 -1.91
C HIS A 279 34.13 6.70 -2.77
N LEU A 280 33.17 7.54 -2.38
CA LEU A 280 32.55 8.54 -3.25
C LEU A 280 32.86 9.99 -2.88
N LEU A 281 33.06 10.30 -1.60
CA LEU A 281 33.32 11.64 -1.09
C LEU A 281 34.84 11.95 -1.07
N LEU A 282 35.16 13.22 -1.22
CA LEU A 282 36.49 13.75 -0.82
C LEU A 282 36.72 13.50 0.68
N GLN A 283 37.99 13.54 1.11
CA GLN A 283 38.33 13.36 2.53
C GLN A 283 37.63 14.44 3.39
N PRO A 284 37.29 14.14 4.65
CA PRO A 284 36.69 15.12 5.54
C PRO A 284 37.67 16.26 5.86
N LYS A 285 37.14 17.39 6.32
CA LYS A 285 37.94 18.59 6.65
C LYS A 285 38.99 18.26 7.70
N PRO A 286 40.29 18.59 7.48
CA PRO A 286 41.33 18.46 8.50
C PRO A 286 41.10 19.47 9.63
N GLU A 287 41.26 19.03 10.88
CA GLU A 287 40.99 19.85 12.09
C GLU A 287 41.86 21.13 12.21
N ASN A 288 43.01 21.24 11.53
CA ASN A 288 44.03 22.25 11.76
C ASN A 288 44.53 23.04 10.53
N GLN A 289 43.79 23.05 9.41
CA GLN A 289 44.23 23.77 8.21
C GLN A 289 43.15 24.71 7.67
N GLY A 290 43.56 25.94 7.31
CA GLY A 290 42.74 26.92 6.60
C GLY A 290 42.51 26.53 5.13
N VAL A 291 41.94 25.34 4.89
CA VAL A 291 41.71 24.78 3.56
C VAL A 291 40.43 25.38 2.97
N SER A 292 40.43 25.64 1.67
CA SER A 292 39.26 26.12 0.95
C SER A 292 38.09 25.12 1.05
N SER A 293 36.88 25.62 1.22
CA SER A 293 35.69 24.81 1.45
C SER A 293 35.34 23.81 0.33
N GLY A 294 35.94 23.93 -0.86
CA GLY A 294 35.76 23.01 -2.00
C GLY A 294 36.71 21.81 -2.03
N ASP A 295 37.68 21.75 -1.12
CA ASP A 295 38.76 20.76 -1.15
C ASP A 295 38.52 19.56 -0.20
N TYR A 296 37.36 19.51 0.47
CA TYR A 296 36.96 18.43 1.37
C TYR A 296 35.49 18.02 1.18
N GLY A 297 35.19 16.78 1.59
CA GLY A 297 33.84 16.19 1.50
C GLY A 297 32.92 16.71 2.62
N ARG A 298 31.62 16.78 2.29
CA ARG A 298 30.51 17.08 3.21
C ARG A 298 29.28 16.26 2.91
N VAL A 299 28.41 16.15 3.90
CA VAL A 299 27.09 15.52 3.77
C VAL A 299 26.02 16.53 4.20
N ILE A 300 24.90 16.55 3.50
CA ILE A 300 23.64 17.17 3.89
C ILE A 300 22.59 16.06 3.94
N PRO A 301 21.93 15.82 5.13
CA PRO A 301 22.06 16.52 6.41
C PRO A 301 23.43 16.31 7.06
N ALA A 302 23.88 17.29 7.84
CA ALA A 302 25.18 17.23 8.53
C ALA A 302 25.13 16.31 9.77
N SER A 303 24.02 16.34 10.50
CA SER A 303 23.79 15.49 11.69
C SER A 303 22.31 15.28 11.97
N ALA A 304 22.01 14.33 12.84
CA ALA A 304 20.68 14.13 13.38
C ALA A 304 20.70 13.95 14.89
N THR A 305 19.73 14.55 15.58
CA THR A 305 19.48 14.32 17.02
C THR A 305 18.15 13.63 17.19
N ILE A 306 18.14 12.46 17.81
CA ILE A 306 16.95 11.66 18.09
C ILE A 306 16.45 11.98 19.49
N PHE A 307 15.14 12.15 19.60
CA PHE A 307 14.42 12.36 20.85
C PHE A 307 13.45 11.22 21.12
N GLY A 308 13.16 10.95 22.38
CA GLY A 308 12.21 9.95 22.80
C GLY A 308 11.37 10.40 23.99
N MET A 309 10.15 9.87 24.09
CA MET A 309 9.20 10.18 25.15
C MET A 309 8.30 8.97 25.41
N ALA A 310 8.10 8.65 26.68
CA ALA A 310 7.13 7.63 27.08
C ALA A 310 5.72 8.26 27.12
N VAL A 311 4.71 7.54 26.59
CA VAL A 311 3.35 8.06 26.52
C VAL A 311 2.31 7.05 26.99
N GLU A 312 1.22 7.58 27.55
CA GLU A 312 -0.07 6.89 27.65
C GLU A 312 -0.94 7.33 26.48
N CYS A 313 -1.44 6.36 25.68
CA CYS A 313 -2.31 6.63 24.56
C CYS A 313 -3.32 5.50 24.39
N LYS A 314 -4.60 5.80 24.60
CA LYS A 314 -5.69 4.82 24.49
C LYS A 314 -5.79 4.22 23.08
N GLU A 315 -5.57 5.02 22.04
CA GLU A 315 -5.65 4.57 20.66
C GLU A 315 -4.53 3.56 20.36
N ILE A 316 -3.28 3.87 20.70
CA ILE A 316 -2.16 2.94 20.55
C ILE A 316 -2.42 1.66 21.34
N ARG A 317 -2.87 1.78 22.60
CA ARG A 317 -3.23 0.64 23.45
C ARG A 317 -4.25 -0.27 22.77
N ARG A 318 -5.31 0.31 22.22
CA ARG A 318 -6.42 -0.40 21.57
C ARG A 318 -5.95 -1.19 20.34
N HIS A 319 -5.03 -0.64 19.56
CA HIS A 319 -4.50 -1.30 18.37
C HIS A 319 -3.46 -2.38 18.67
N HIS A 320 -2.75 -2.28 19.78
CA HIS A 320 -1.61 -3.15 20.08
C HIS A 320 -1.82 -4.11 21.25
N ARG A 321 -2.97 -4.04 21.96
CA ARG A 321 -3.25 -4.90 23.11
C ARG A 321 -4.72 -5.29 23.18
N VAL A 322 -4.96 -6.53 23.57
CA VAL A 322 -6.28 -6.93 24.04
C VAL A 322 -6.37 -6.56 25.52
N GLY A 323 -7.15 -5.51 25.81
CA GLY A 323 -7.20 -4.91 27.15
C GLY A 323 -7.93 -5.73 28.21
N ASN A 324 -8.76 -6.71 27.80
CA ASN A 324 -9.59 -7.51 28.68
C ASN A 324 -9.32 -9.01 28.47
N GLN A 325 -9.10 -9.74 29.54
CA GLN A 325 -9.02 -11.20 29.51
C GLN A 325 -10.38 -11.87 29.22
N GLU A 326 -11.47 -11.08 29.17
CA GLU A 326 -12.81 -11.56 28.84
C GLU A 326 -13.47 -10.62 27.83
N VAL A 327 -13.85 -11.17 26.67
CA VAL A 327 -14.54 -10.44 25.59
C VAL A 327 -15.84 -11.18 25.28
N ALA A 328 -16.98 -10.53 25.43
CA ALA A 328 -18.33 -11.10 25.24
C ALA A 328 -18.54 -12.45 25.96
N GLY A 329 -18.00 -12.57 27.17
CA GLY A 329 -18.06 -13.79 27.96
C GLY A 329 -17.06 -14.88 27.54
N VAL A 330 -16.18 -14.63 26.57
CA VAL A 330 -15.10 -15.53 26.17
C VAL A 330 -13.84 -15.13 26.92
N HIS A 331 -13.28 -16.08 27.69
CA HIS A 331 -12.00 -15.89 28.37
C HIS A 331 -10.84 -16.07 27.39
N LEU A 332 -9.96 -15.08 27.36
CA LEU A 332 -8.75 -15.07 26.54
C LEU A 332 -7.55 -15.40 27.45
N PRO A 333 -6.93 -16.57 27.32
CA PRO A 333 -5.83 -16.97 28.21
C PRO A 333 -4.55 -16.19 27.88
N ASP A 334 -3.74 -15.89 28.91
CA ASP A 334 -2.46 -15.18 28.78
C ASP A 334 -1.45 -15.89 27.85
N SER A 335 -1.64 -17.19 27.60
CA SER A 335 -0.82 -17.96 26.67
C SER A 335 -1.05 -17.62 25.20
N VAL A 336 -2.14 -16.90 24.89
CA VAL A 336 -2.43 -16.41 23.54
C VAL A 336 -1.85 -15.02 23.42
N GLN A 337 -0.73 -14.90 22.74
CA GLN A 337 -0.13 -13.63 22.41
C GLN A 337 -0.82 -13.05 21.17
N PHE A 338 -1.74 -12.10 21.35
CA PHE A 338 -2.43 -11.40 20.27
C PHE A 338 -1.57 -10.34 19.59
N CYS A 339 -0.49 -9.91 20.24
CA CYS A 339 0.44 -8.92 19.75
C CYS A 339 1.82 -9.56 19.63
N SER A 340 2.09 -10.18 18.51
CA SER A 340 3.46 -10.33 18.08
C SER A 340 3.75 -9.09 17.22
N PRO A 341 4.81 -8.31 17.49
CA PRO A 341 5.21 -7.32 16.52
C PRO A 341 5.50 -8.06 15.22
N THR A 342 4.65 -7.85 14.24
CA THR A 342 4.93 -8.03 12.84
C THR A 342 5.66 -9.33 12.44
N TYR A 343 4.99 -10.46 12.54
CA TYR A 343 5.30 -11.57 11.66
C TYR A 343 4.39 -11.45 10.44
N ASP A 344 4.91 -10.91 9.37
CA ASP A 344 4.25 -11.07 8.09
C ASP A 344 4.33 -12.54 7.69
N SER A 345 3.16 -13.14 7.50
CA SER A 345 2.94 -14.56 7.34
C SER A 345 3.18 -15.06 5.92
N ALA A 346 3.69 -14.24 5.04
CA ALA A 346 3.95 -14.58 3.64
C ALA A 346 5.29 -15.29 3.40
N GLY A 347 6.07 -15.57 4.44
CA GLY A 347 7.36 -16.26 4.26
C GLY A 347 8.39 -15.48 3.44
N SER A 348 8.12 -14.21 3.15
CA SER A 348 9.12 -13.30 2.66
C SER A 348 10.05 -12.93 3.82
N GLU A 349 11.35 -12.92 3.57
CA GLU A 349 12.36 -12.34 4.47
C GLU A 349 12.21 -10.80 4.53
N GLU A 350 10.97 -10.28 4.47
CA GLU A 350 10.71 -8.86 4.65
C GLU A 350 11.00 -8.52 6.10
N THR A 351 11.91 -7.62 6.28
CA THR A 351 12.38 -7.12 7.56
C THR A 351 11.22 -6.52 8.33
N VAL A 352 10.94 -7.10 9.48
CA VAL A 352 9.92 -6.63 10.40
C VAL A 352 10.29 -5.25 10.92
N GLU A 353 9.52 -4.24 10.61
CA GLU A 353 9.70 -2.91 11.19
C GLU A 353 9.38 -2.96 12.69
N PRO A 354 10.31 -2.51 13.56
CA PRO A 354 10.14 -2.63 15.02
C PRO A 354 9.19 -1.58 15.61
N TYR A 355 8.66 -0.68 14.80
CA TYR A 355 7.76 0.42 15.18
C TYR A 355 6.66 0.58 14.14
N THR A 356 5.59 1.23 14.55
CA THR A 356 4.57 1.77 13.64
C THR A 356 4.78 3.27 13.50
N THR A 357 4.18 3.87 12.48
CA THR A 357 4.24 5.33 12.27
C THR A 357 2.89 5.96 12.56
N GLU A 358 2.92 7.08 13.29
CA GLU A 358 1.71 7.82 13.65
C GLU A 358 1.96 9.33 13.60
N LYS A 359 0.97 10.06 13.11
CA LYS A 359 0.93 11.50 13.26
C LYS A 359 0.33 11.84 14.64
N LEU A 360 1.15 11.92 15.68
CA LEU A 360 0.66 12.08 17.05
C LEU A 360 -0.22 13.31 17.25
N SER A 361 0.00 14.39 16.50
CA SER A 361 -0.84 15.59 16.53
C SER A 361 -2.28 15.34 16.06
N ARG A 362 -2.52 14.20 15.39
CA ARG A 362 -3.82 13.80 14.83
C ARG A 362 -4.35 12.49 15.40
N ILE A 363 -3.72 11.94 16.45
CA ILE A 363 -4.19 10.68 17.03
C ILE A 363 -5.52 10.89 17.80
N PRO A 364 -6.53 10.03 17.60
CA PRO A 364 -7.81 10.15 18.28
C PRO A 364 -7.68 10.12 19.81
N GLY A 365 -8.37 11.03 20.48
CA GLY A 365 -8.30 11.16 21.93
C GLY A 365 -6.97 11.69 22.48
N GLY A 366 -5.99 11.94 21.63
CA GLY A 366 -4.67 12.46 22.02
C GLY A 366 -3.82 11.45 22.80
N TYR A 367 -2.77 11.97 23.44
CA TYR A 367 -1.85 11.19 24.28
C TYR A 367 -1.45 11.99 25.51
N VAL A 368 -1.01 11.31 26.56
CA VAL A 368 -0.49 11.90 27.79
C VAL A 368 1.00 11.58 27.87
N PRO A 369 1.90 12.60 27.90
CA PRO A 369 3.31 12.38 28.16
C PRO A 369 3.53 11.88 29.60
N LEU A 370 4.22 10.75 29.75
CA LEU A 370 4.59 10.21 31.06
C LEU A 370 6.01 10.61 31.48
N THR A 371 6.82 11.08 30.52
CA THR A 371 8.16 11.60 30.75
C THR A 371 8.33 12.91 29.98
N GLU A 372 9.29 13.72 30.37
CA GLU A 372 9.80 14.79 29.49
C GLU A 372 10.40 14.17 28.22
N ALA A 373 10.40 14.96 27.14
CA ALA A 373 11.15 14.61 25.94
C ALA A 373 12.66 14.59 26.26
N CYS A 374 13.32 13.52 25.94
CA CYS A 374 14.74 13.39 26.19
C CYS A 374 15.54 13.15 24.91
N GLN A 375 16.73 13.66 24.86
CA GLN A 375 17.68 13.34 23.80
C GLN A 375 18.17 11.90 23.98
N VAL A 376 17.87 11.06 22.99
CA VAL A 376 18.28 9.66 22.95
C VAL A 376 19.72 9.54 22.47
N MET A 377 20.02 10.18 21.35
CA MET A 377 21.36 10.22 20.75
C MET A 377 21.49 11.37 19.75
N THR A 378 22.73 11.71 19.42
CA THR A 378 23.09 12.54 18.27
C THR A 378 24.05 11.74 17.39
N VAL A 379 23.93 11.88 16.09
CA VAL A 379 24.78 11.24 15.08
C VAL A 379 25.35 12.33 14.17
N ASP A 380 26.66 12.44 14.09
CA ASP A 380 27.35 13.29 13.11
C ASP A 380 27.55 12.49 11.79
N PHE A 381 26.82 12.84 10.76
CA PHE A 381 26.93 12.21 9.43
C PHE A 381 28.23 12.57 8.70
N ASN A 382 28.95 13.56 9.16
CA ASN A 382 30.28 13.91 8.66
C ASN A 382 31.42 13.16 9.38
N ASN A 383 31.09 12.31 10.37
CA ASN A 383 32.07 11.54 11.13
C ASN A 383 31.98 10.03 10.78
N LEU A 384 32.86 9.59 9.87
CA LEU A 384 32.89 8.19 9.45
C LEU A 384 33.09 7.18 10.59
N GLN A 385 33.88 7.56 11.63
CA GLN A 385 34.16 6.66 12.76
C GLN A 385 32.92 6.50 13.64
N GLU A 386 32.14 7.54 13.80
CA GLU A 386 30.88 7.52 14.52
C GLU A 386 29.86 6.68 13.80
N LEU A 387 29.69 6.84 12.46
CA LEU A 387 28.83 6.01 11.62
C LEU A 387 29.19 4.52 11.71
N LYS A 388 30.48 4.17 11.64
CA LYS A 388 30.94 2.79 11.82
C LYS A 388 30.67 2.24 13.22
N SER A 389 30.81 3.08 14.26
CA SER A 389 30.51 2.70 15.63
C SER A 389 29.01 2.40 15.80
N LEU A 390 28.15 3.22 15.19
CA LEU A 390 26.71 3.02 15.17
C LEU A 390 26.34 1.69 14.45
N ALA A 391 26.91 1.45 13.28
CA ALA A 391 26.72 0.23 12.53
C ALA A 391 27.22 -1.05 13.26
N ALA A 392 28.16 -0.91 14.19
CA ALA A 392 28.67 -2.03 15.00
C ALA A 392 27.71 -2.48 16.12
N ARG A 393 26.57 -1.85 16.29
CA ARG A 393 25.41 -2.31 17.09
C ARG A 393 25.69 -2.59 18.56
N LYS A 394 26.28 -1.66 19.26
CA LYS A 394 26.43 -1.76 20.72
C LYS A 394 25.17 -1.21 21.39
N PRO A 395 24.40 -2.04 22.11
CA PRO A 395 23.24 -1.56 22.86
C PRO A 395 23.67 -0.64 23.98
N TRP A 396 22.90 0.38 24.25
CA TRP A 396 23.05 1.24 25.43
C TRP A 396 21.72 1.39 26.15
N LYS A 397 21.77 1.76 27.41
CA LYS A 397 20.60 1.92 28.26
C LYS A 397 20.41 3.38 28.63
N LEU A 398 19.19 3.88 28.47
CA LEU A 398 18.76 5.21 28.83
C LEU A 398 17.67 5.12 29.89
N SER A 399 17.78 5.91 30.95
CA SER A 399 16.79 5.96 32.02
C SER A 399 16.03 7.26 31.97
N LEU A 400 14.71 7.18 31.75
CA LEU A 400 13.79 8.31 31.70
C LEU A 400 13.07 8.45 33.04
N PRO A 401 13.19 9.59 33.77
CA PRO A 401 12.36 9.82 34.95
C PRO A 401 10.92 10.01 34.55
N VAL A 402 9.99 9.31 35.20
CA VAL A 402 8.56 9.48 35.04
C VAL A 402 8.15 10.77 35.71
N THR A 403 7.51 11.66 34.95
CA THR A 403 7.00 12.96 35.45
C THR A 403 5.51 12.88 35.77
N GLU A 404 4.78 12.02 35.07
CA GLU A 404 3.34 11.79 35.26
C GLU A 404 3.10 10.28 35.40
N GLY A 405 2.32 9.88 36.43
CA GLY A 405 1.96 8.46 36.61
C GLY A 405 0.84 8.05 35.63
N GLY A 406 0.98 6.89 35.04
CA GLY A 406 -0.01 6.39 34.07
C GLY A 406 0.30 5.00 33.54
N ILE A 407 -0.37 4.59 32.47
CA ILE A 407 -0.10 3.33 31.78
C ILE A 407 0.85 3.61 30.63
N LEU A 408 2.00 2.93 30.62
CA LEU A 408 2.94 3.02 29.53
C LEU A 408 2.45 2.21 28.33
N ASP A 409 2.07 2.91 27.27
CA ASP A 409 1.54 2.29 26.05
C ASP A 409 2.57 2.24 24.93
N ALA A 410 3.39 3.28 24.82
CA ALA A 410 4.43 3.34 23.80
C ALA A 410 5.59 4.25 24.19
N ILE A 411 6.69 4.05 23.49
CA ILE A 411 7.77 5.05 23.37
C ILE A 411 7.61 5.69 22.00
N VAL A 412 7.46 7.00 21.99
CA VAL A 412 7.40 7.80 20.77
C VAL A 412 8.78 8.38 20.50
N VAL A 413 9.20 8.27 19.24
CA VAL A 413 10.52 8.73 18.79
C VAL A 413 10.35 9.68 17.61
N TRP A 414 11.15 10.74 17.62
CA TRP A 414 11.27 11.70 16.52
C TRP A 414 12.69 12.21 16.44
N PHE A 415 13.00 12.99 15.42
CA PHE A 415 14.35 13.52 15.23
C PHE A 415 14.37 14.98 14.79
N VAL A 416 15.54 15.59 14.92
CA VAL A 416 15.90 16.88 14.34
C VAL A 416 17.07 16.65 13.40
N LEU A 417 16.87 16.93 12.11
CA LEU A 417 17.94 16.95 11.11
C LEU A 417 18.59 18.32 11.10
N GLN A 418 19.88 18.37 11.39
CA GLN A 418 20.70 19.56 11.15
C GLN A 418 21.27 19.45 9.73
N LEU A 419 20.78 20.26 8.79
CA LEU A 419 21.22 20.20 7.39
C LEU A 419 22.59 20.87 7.22
N ASP A 420 22.77 22.04 7.84
CA ASP A 420 24.03 22.80 7.98
C ASP A 420 24.03 23.57 9.31
N ASP A 421 25.00 24.47 9.54
CA ASP A 421 25.15 25.24 10.80
C ASP A 421 23.92 26.18 11.05
N GLU A 422 23.11 26.50 10.03
CA GLU A 422 22.04 27.50 10.11
C GLU A 422 20.63 26.87 9.91
N HIS A 423 20.52 25.69 9.27
CA HIS A 423 19.26 25.13 8.83
C HIS A 423 18.98 23.77 9.46
N ALA A 424 17.82 23.65 10.08
CA ALA A 424 17.37 22.41 10.70
C ALA A 424 15.90 22.11 10.37
N LEU A 425 15.55 20.83 10.39
CA LEU A 425 14.19 20.30 10.26
C LEU A 425 13.87 19.43 11.47
N SER A 426 12.72 19.65 12.08
CA SER A 426 12.25 18.89 13.24
C SER A 426 11.02 18.06 12.85
N THR A 427 10.98 16.79 13.29
CA THR A 427 9.83 15.90 13.15
C THR A 427 9.09 15.73 14.47
N SER A 428 9.25 16.69 15.41
CA SER A 428 8.55 16.70 16.69
C SER A 428 7.03 16.64 16.51
N PRO A 429 6.30 15.99 17.43
CA PRO A 429 4.82 15.98 17.42
C PRO A 429 4.16 17.37 17.43
N SER A 430 4.89 18.41 17.85
CA SER A 430 4.43 19.81 17.85
C SER A 430 4.66 20.56 16.54
N GLU A 431 5.36 19.96 15.59
CA GLU A 431 5.70 20.56 14.29
C GLU A 431 4.84 19.98 13.16
N GLU A 432 4.38 20.85 12.27
CA GLU A 432 3.80 20.40 11.00
C GLU A 432 4.90 20.09 10.00
N THR A 433 5.03 18.82 9.63
CA THR A 433 6.09 18.29 8.76
C THR A 433 5.56 17.10 7.96
N CYS A 434 6.24 16.73 6.88
CA CYS A 434 5.90 15.56 6.07
C CYS A 434 6.13 14.23 6.80
N TRP A 435 6.99 14.18 7.83
CA TRP A 435 7.24 12.95 8.59
C TRP A 435 6.22 12.74 9.71
N GLU A 436 5.90 11.48 9.93
CA GLU A 436 5.22 10.98 11.12
C GLU A 436 6.24 10.70 12.24
N GLN A 437 5.78 10.25 13.40
CA GLN A 437 6.66 9.82 14.48
C GLN A 437 6.73 8.29 14.52
N ALA A 438 7.90 7.75 14.86
CA ALA A 438 8.05 6.32 15.13
C ALA A 438 7.47 5.98 16.51
N VAL A 439 6.58 5.00 16.55
CA VAL A 439 5.89 4.55 17.75
C VAL A 439 6.31 3.12 18.04
N TYR A 440 6.93 2.91 19.20
CA TYR A 440 7.32 1.58 19.70
C TYR A 440 6.30 1.14 20.75
N PRO A 441 5.31 0.30 20.39
CA PRO A 441 4.31 -0.16 21.34
C PRO A 441 4.93 -1.04 22.41
N VAL A 442 4.53 -0.82 23.66
CA VAL A 442 4.99 -1.63 24.78
C VAL A 442 4.13 -2.87 24.92
N GLN A 443 4.75 -4.05 24.95
CA GLN A 443 4.05 -5.32 25.19
C GLN A 443 3.65 -5.45 26.66
N GLY A 444 2.40 -5.82 26.92
CA GLY A 444 1.89 -5.99 28.27
C GLY A 444 1.48 -4.69 28.96
N LEU A 445 0.84 -4.81 30.12
CA LEU A 445 0.33 -3.70 30.91
C LEU A 445 1.40 -3.26 31.92
N LEU A 446 2.08 -2.16 31.64
CA LEU A 446 3.11 -1.62 32.50
C LEU A 446 2.65 -0.29 33.13
N ALA A 447 2.58 -0.23 34.44
CA ALA A 447 2.36 1.03 35.14
C ALA A 447 3.68 1.82 35.18
N ALA A 448 3.65 3.03 34.62
CA ALA A 448 4.80 3.93 34.68
C ALA A 448 4.90 4.57 36.06
N MET A 449 5.84 4.09 36.87
CA MET A 449 6.16 4.63 38.19
C MET A 449 7.67 4.71 38.37
N GLY A 450 8.18 5.89 38.72
CA GLY A 450 9.60 6.11 38.98
C GLY A 450 10.44 6.31 37.71
N LYS A 451 10.86 5.25 37.04
CA LYS A 451 11.74 5.36 35.87
C LYS A 451 11.38 4.34 34.80
N VAL A 452 11.42 4.74 33.55
CA VAL A 452 11.39 3.88 32.38
C VAL A 452 12.82 3.62 31.92
N LEU A 453 13.21 2.36 31.79
CA LEU A 453 14.51 1.95 31.29
C LEU A 453 14.39 1.50 29.84
N LEU A 454 15.05 2.20 28.94
CA LEU A 454 15.11 1.86 27.52
C LEU A 454 16.41 1.11 27.23
N SER A 455 16.32 0.00 26.51
CA SER A 455 17.47 -0.69 25.93
C SER A 455 17.40 -0.50 24.41
N LEU A 456 18.37 0.20 23.85
CA LEU A 456 18.41 0.57 22.44
C LEU A 456 19.38 -0.35 21.72
N ASN A 457 18.89 -1.12 20.77
CA ASN A 457 19.67 -2.03 19.94
C ASN A 457 19.61 -1.58 18.47
N PRO A 458 20.61 -0.87 17.94
CA PRO A 458 20.66 -0.56 16.53
C PRO A 458 20.81 -1.88 15.72
N SER A 459 19.84 -2.18 14.87
CA SER A 459 19.88 -3.36 13.97
C SER A 459 20.23 -2.95 12.54
N LYS A 460 20.57 -3.91 11.65
CA LYS A 460 20.95 -3.61 10.25
C LYS A 460 19.89 -2.84 9.49
N ASP A 461 18.64 -3.10 9.87
CA ASP A 461 17.49 -2.61 9.14
C ASP A 461 16.52 -1.82 10.03
N SER A 462 16.78 -1.75 11.36
CA SER A 462 15.87 -1.04 12.26
C SER A 462 16.42 -0.96 13.69
N GLN A 463 15.94 -0.02 14.47
CA GLN A 463 16.16 0.05 15.92
C GLN A 463 15.11 -0.79 16.65
N SER A 464 15.52 -1.70 17.52
CA SER A 464 14.61 -2.33 18.48
C SER A 464 14.72 -1.66 19.84
N MET A 465 13.61 -1.41 20.50
CA MET A 465 13.54 -0.92 21.87
C MET A 465 12.95 -1.98 22.77
N ASP A 466 13.72 -2.42 23.77
CA ASP A 466 13.22 -3.29 24.82
C ASP A 466 12.94 -2.49 26.09
N VAL A 467 11.79 -2.72 26.70
CA VAL A 467 11.36 -2.04 27.93
C VAL A 467 11.24 -3.09 29.04
N ASP A 468 12.13 -2.99 30.05
CA ASP A 468 12.09 -3.84 31.23
C ASP A 468 11.18 -3.23 32.32
N GLY A 469 10.08 -3.89 32.66
CA GLY A 469 9.18 -3.51 33.73
C GLY A 469 9.00 -4.61 34.79
N HIS A 470 9.14 -4.25 36.04
CA HIS A 470 8.82 -5.17 37.15
C HIS A 470 7.39 -4.90 37.66
N GLY A 471 6.50 -5.88 37.51
CA GLY A 471 5.15 -5.84 38.05
C GLY A 471 4.77 -7.14 38.76
N SER A 472 4.22 -7.03 39.96
CA SER A 472 3.75 -8.14 40.79
C SER A 472 2.27 -8.44 40.55
N GLY A 473 1.92 -9.70 40.29
CA GLY A 473 0.56 -10.15 40.02
C GLY A 473 -0.24 -10.47 41.30
N MET A 474 -1.57 -10.33 41.21
CA MET A 474 -2.54 -10.83 42.20
C MET A 474 -3.52 -11.81 41.56
N ASN A 475 -3.71 -12.95 42.22
CA ASN A 475 -4.66 -14.00 41.90
C ASN A 475 -6.06 -13.71 42.48
N LEU A 476 -7.11 -14.07 41.78
CA LEU A 476 -8.46 -14.23 42.34
C LEU A 476 -9.13 -15.52 41.83
N GLN A 477 -9.77 -16.21 42.80
CA GLN A 477 -10.30 -17.57 42.69
C GLN A 477 -11.74 -17.65 42.16
N GLU A 478 -12.06 -18.83 41.63
CA GLU A 478 -13.31 -19.31 41.04
C GLU A 478 -14.48 -19.52 42.04
N SER A 479 -15.71 -19.49 41.49
CA SER A 479 -16.84 -20.24 42.08
C SER A 479 -17.75 -20.82 40.98
N GLN A 480 -17.98 -22.13 41.10
CA GLN A 480 -18.87 -22.96 40.24
C GLN A 480 -20.33 -22.89 40.67
N ASN A 481 -21.26 -23.05 39.72
CA ASN A 481 -22.51 -23.76 39.99
C ASN A 481 -23.09 -24.46 38.73
N LYS A 482 -23.60 -25.70 39.04
CA LYS A 482 -24.18 -26.67 38.10
C LYS A 482 -25.71 -26.60 38.03
N SER A 483 -26.29 -26.92 36.88
CA SER A 483 -27.24 -28.00 36.53
C SER A 483 -28.51 -27.59 35.80
N SER A 484 -28.85 -28.27 34.71
CA SER A 484 -29.99 -29.20 34.58
C SER A 484 -30.24 -29.58 33.10
N LEU A 485 -30.50 -30.85 32.84
CA LEU A 485 -30.78 -31.42 31.53
C LEU A 485 -32.16 -30.98 30.98
N HIS A 486 -32.19 -30.48 29.78
CA HIS A 486 -33.34 -30.48 28.87
C HIS A 486 -32.89 -31.04 27.52
N VAL A 487 -33.78 -31.78 26.85
CA VAL A 487 -33.58 -32.30 25.48
C VAL A 487 -33.14 -31.13 24.59
N ALA A 488 -31.94 -31.22 24.12
CA ALA A 488 -31.34 -30.12 23.32
C ALA A 488 -32.07 -29.99 21.98
N PRO A 489 -32.45 -28.78 21.58
CA PRO A 489 -32.88 -28.53 20.19
C PRO A 489 -31.70 -28.86 19.21
N ASP A 490 -32.05 -29.20 17.95
CA ASP A 490 -31.02 -29.42 16.92
C ASP A 490 -30.03 -28.23 16.89
N PRO A 491 -28.73 -28.51 16.86
CA PRO A 491 -27.72 -27.44 16.91
C PRO A 491 -27.81 -26.54 15.67
N LEU A 492 -27.64 -25.23 15.86
CA LEU A 492 -27.49 -24.27 14.77
C LEU A 492 -26.11 -24.45 14.12
N TYR A 493 -26.07 -24.39 12.79
CA TYR A 493 -24.82 -24.45 12.02
C TYR A 493 -24.39 -23.02 11.67
N VAL A 494 -23.24 -22.60 12.18
CA VAL A 494 -22.68 -21.25 11.97
C VAL A 494 -21.36 -21.36 11.23
N LEU A 495 -21.21 -20.59 10.14
CA LEU A 495 -19.96 -20.44 9.41
C LEU A 495 -19.48 -19.00 9.56
N ASP A 496 -18.23 -18.83 9.99
CA ASP A 496 -17.53 -17.55 10.00
C ASP A 496 -16.48 -17.53 8.89
N VAL A 497 -16.66 -16.63 7.94
CA VAL A 497 -15.79 -16.42 6.77
C VAL A 497 -15.03 -15.10 6.91
N SER A 498 -14.84 -14.61 8.15
CA SER A 498 -14.06 -13.39 8.40
C SER A 498 -12.59 -13.61 8.03
N GLU A 499 -11.99 -12.62 7.42
CA GLU A 499 -10.56 -12.62 7.16
C GLU A 499 -9.78 -12.38 8.47
N GLY A 500 -8.64 -13.06 8.61
CA GLY A 500 -7.80 -12.93 9.79
C GLY A 500 -8.27 -13.74 11.00
N PHE A 501 -8.14 -13.15 12.21
CA PHE A 501 -8.44 -13.82 13.48
C PHE A 501 -9.80 -13.40 14.02
N SER A 502 -10.73 -14.36 14.15
CA SER A 502 -12.08 -14.12 14.66
C SER A 502 -12.44 -15.06 15.82
N ILE A 503 -12.99 -14.50 16.89
CA ILE A 503 -13.56 -15.28 18.03
C ILE A 503 -15.09 -15.42 17.95
N LEU A 504 -15.72 -14.93 16.90
CA LEU A 504 -17.17 -14.99 16.71
C LEU A 504 -17.74 -16.41 16.76
N PRO A 505 -17.08 -17.45 16.20
CA PRO A 505 -17.54 -18.83 16.33
C PRO A 505 -17.55 -19.32 17.80
N ILE A 506 -16.61 -18.88 18.61
CA ILE A 506 -16.55 -19.23 20.05
C ILE A 506 -17.66 -18.51 20.81
N ILE A 507 -17.91 -17.23 20.50
CA ILE A 507 -19.03 -16.46 21.05
C ILE A 507 -20.35 -17.13 20.70
N ALA A 508 -20.56 -17.52 19.44
CA ALA A 508 -21.76 -18.24 19.00
C ALA A 508 -21.97 -19.54 19.80
N GLY A 509 -20.91 -20.30 20.03
CA GLY A 509 -20.94 -21.52 20.83
C GLY A 509 -21.35 -21.30 22.30
N LYS A 510 -21.07 -20.12 22.89
CA LYS A 510 -21.50 -19.77 24.25
C LYS A 510 -23.00 -19.42 24.35
N LEU A 511 -23.60 -18.97 23.26
CA LEU A 511 -24.99 -18.52 23.23
C LEU A 511 -26.00 -19.68 23.12
N GLY A 512 -25.56 -20.90 22.76
CA GLY A 512 -26.48 -22.04 22.65
C GLY A 512 -25.85 -23.29 22.01
N PRO A 513 -26.67 -24.30 21.71
CA PRO A 513 -26.20 -25.50 21.02
C PRO A 513 -25.87 -25.17 19.55
N VAL A 514 -24.59 -24.88 19.30
CA VAL A 514 -24.08 -24.46 17.99
C VAL A 514 -22.98 -25.42 17.54
N ARG A 515 -22.94 -25.72 16.26
CA ARG A 515 -21.74 -26.22 15.58
C ARG A 515 -21.19 -25.09 14.74
N ALA A 516 -20.04 -24.57 15.15
CA ALA A 516 -19.41 -23.42 14.53
C ALA A 516 -18.20 -23.87 13.70
N TYR A 517 -18.01 -23.21 12.57
CA TYR A 517 -16.89 -23.40 11.67
C TYR A 517 -16.23 -22.05 11.43
N SER A 518 -14.91 -22.03 11.48
CA SER A 518 -14.13 -20.83 11.19
C SER A 518 -13.22 -21.08 10.00
N SER A 519 -13.27 -20.20 9.02
CA SER A 519 -12.26 -20.11 7.98
C SER A 519 -11.01 -19.45 8.57
N ILE A 520 -9.85 -20.07 8.39
CA ILE A 520 -8.57 -19.54 8.89
C ILE A 520 -7.50 -19.62 7.80
N GLU A 521 -6.74 -18.57 7.67
CA GLU A 521 -5.65 -18.49 6.69
C GLU A 521 -4.32 -19.02 7.26
N LYS A 522 -4.13 -18.96 8.57
CA LYS A 522 -2.85 -19.23 9.23
C LYS A 522 -2.99 -20.32 10.31
N GLU A 523 -2.06 -21.28 10.32
CA GLU A 523 -2.01 -22.31 11.36
C GLU A 523 -1.87 -21.70 12.78
N GLN A 524 -1.24 -20.55 12.90
CA GLN A 524 -1.11 -19.83 14.17
C GLN A 524 -2.48 -19.36 14.72
N HIS A 525 -3.39 -18.93 13.85
CA HIS A 525 -4.76 -18.59 14.25
C HIS A 525 -5.52 -19.80 14.76
N GLN A 526 -5.35 -20.97 14.12
CA GLN A 526 -5.92 -22.23 14.61
C GLN A 526 -5.40 -22.59 15.99
N ALA A 527 -4.09 -22.46 16.21
CA ALA A 527 -3.49 -22.76 17.50
C ALA A 527 -4.04 -21.85 18.61
N ALA A 528 -4.15 -20.54 18.33
CA ALA A 528 -4.71 -19.57 19.27
C ALA A 528 -6.20 -19.84 19.57
N LEU A 529 -7.02 -20.11 18.55
CA LEU A 529 -8.44 -20.46 18.74
C LEU A 529 -8.65 -21.74 19.50
N ASN A 530 -7.80 -22.75 19.31
CA ASN A 530 -7.81 -23.97 20.10
C ASN A 530 -7.53 -23.70 21.59
N LEU A 531 -6.51 -22.89 21.91
CA LEU A 531 -6.20 -22.51 23.29
C LEU A 531 -7.36 -21.75 23.94
N ILE A 532 -7.99 -20.82 23.20
CA ILE A 532 -9.17 -20.09 23.69
C ILE A 532 -10.34 -21.05 23.91
N SER A 533 -10.59 -21.98 22.99
CA SER A 533 -11.66 -22.98 23.12
C SER A 533 -11.46 -23.86 24.35
N GLU A 534 -10.23 -24.34 24.58
CA GLU A 534 -9.87 -25.15 25.76
C GLU A 534 -10.04 -24.35 27.07
N ALA A 535 -9.57 -23.10 27.11
CA ALA A 535 -9.71 -22.23 28.28
C ALA A 535 -11.19 -21.89 28.58
N ASN A 536 -12.08 -21.98 27.62
CA ASN A 536 -13.51 -21.76 27.75
C ASN A 536 -14.32 -23.05 27.87
N HIS A 537 -13.64 -24.21 28.04
CA HIS A 537 -14.25 -25.55 28.23
C HIS A 537 -15.20 -25.97 27.09
N PHE A 538 -14.91 -25.56 25.84
CA PHE A 538 -15.69 -26.00 24.69
C PHE A 538 -15.42 -27.48 24.36
N PRO A 539 -16.47 -28.27 24.06
CA PRO A 539 -16.28 -29.62 23.51
C PRO A 539 -15.54 -29.51 22.14
N LYS A 540 -14.56 -30.38 21.91
CA LYS A 540 -13.77 -30.42 20.67
C LYS A 540 -14.63 -30.57 19.39
N GLU A 541 -15.85 -31.06 19.52
CA GLU A 541 -16.78 -31.27 18.42
C GLU A 541 -17.65 -30.01 18.08
N THR A 542 -17.53 -28.94 18.89
CA THR A 542 -18.38 -27.75 18.75
C THR A 542 -17.81 -26.75 17.75
N LEU A 543 -16.48 -26.74 17.59
CA LEU A 543 -15.77 -25.81 16.73
C LEU A 543 -14.85 -26.58 15.78
N GLU A 544 -15.04 -26.41 14.49
CA GLU A 544 -14.18 -26.95 13.44
C GLU A 544 -13.50 -25.78 12.70
N PHE A 545 -12.25 -26.01 12.27
CA PHE A 545 -11.48 -25.06 11.50
C PHE A 545 -11.28 -25.56 10.07
N TRP A 546 -11.41 -24.64 9.12
CA TRP A 546 -11.08 -24.87 7.73
C TRP A 546 -9.91 -23.98 7.35
N LEU A 547 -8.80 -24.59 6.97
CA LEU A 547 -7.67 -23.88 6.41
C LEU A 547 -8.03 -23.49 4.97
N SER A 548 -8.13 -22.19 4.71
CA SER A 548 -8.15 -21.67 3.36
C SER A 548 -6.69 -21.60 2.87
N HIS A 549 -6.31 -22.51 1.99
CA HIS A 549 -5.04 -22.36 1.30
C HIS A 549 -5.19 -21.27 0.24
N LEU A 550 -4.21 -20.38 0.13
CA LEU A 550 -4.13 -19.27 -0.84
C LEU A 550 -4.26 -19.70 -2.32
N GLU A 551 -4.20 -21.02 -2.60
CA GLU A 551 -4.28 -21.59 -3.96
C GLU A 551 -5.70 -21.96 -4.40
N ASP A 552 -6.69 -22.02 -3.48
CA ASP A 552 -8.06 -22.41 -3.79
C ASP A 552 -9.06 -21.36 -3.24
N GLU A 553 -9.20 -20.23 -3.91
CA GLU A 553 -10.13 -19.14 -3.59
C GLU A 553 -11.60 -19.60 -3.45
N ASN A 554 -11.93 -20.79 -3.97
CA ASN A 554 -13.28 -21.35 -3.96
C ASN A 554 -13.62 -22.27 -2.77
N VAL A 555 -12.66 -22.57 -1.88
CA VAL A 555 -12.83 -23.63 -0.86
C VAL A 555 -13.57 -23.16 0.39
N VAL A 556 -13.59 -21.86 0.66
CA VAL A 556 -14.07 -21.29 1.93
C VAL A 556 -15.59 -21.41 2.11
N LEU A 557 -16.36 -21.38 1.03
CA LEU A 557 -17.82 -21.43 1.05
C LEU A 557 -18.34 -22.81 0.63
N GLN A 558 -18.32 -23.76 1.56
CA GLN A 558 -18.78 -25.13 1.37
C GLN A 558 -19.92 -25.48 2.32
N ARG A 559 -20.60 -26.61 2.08
CA ARG A 559 -21.56 -27.18 3.02
C ARG A 559 -20.83 -27.78 4.22
N PRO A 560 -21.46 -27.81 5.41
CA PRO A 560 -20.95 -28.57 6.54
C PRO A 560 -20.73 -30.05 6.16
N LYS A 561 -19.76 -30.70 6.78
CA LYS A 561 -19.47 -32.14 6.59
C LYS A 561 -20.69 -33.06 6.84
N SER A 562 -21.71 -32.54 7.52
CA SER A 562 -22.97 -33.21 7.81
C SER A 562 -24.00 -33.15 6.68
N ASP A 563 -23.68 -32.59 5.52
CA ASP A 563 -24.60 -32.33 4.39
C ASP A 563 -25.81 -31.42 4.72
N LYS A 564 -25.80 -30.80 5.91
CA LYS A 564 -26.82 -29.83 6.32
C LYS A 564 -26.52 -28.47 5.67
N LEU A 565 -27.48 -27.57 5.68
CA LEU A 565 -27.32 -26.19 5.26
C LEU A 565 -27.00 -25.31 6.47
N TRP A 566 -26.34 -24.17 6.22
CA TRP A 566 -26.00 -23.22 7.27
C TRP A 566 -27.22 -22.50 7.81
N SER A 567 -27.24 -22.28 9.13
CA SER A 567 -28.24 -21.42 9.80
C SER A 567 -27.81 -19.96 9.77
N ILE A 568 -26.52 -19.71 9.94
CA ILE A 568 -25.91 -18.39 9.97
C ILE A 568 -24.59 -18.47 9.20
N ILE A 569 -24.34 -17.47 8.35
CA ILE A 569 -23.04 -17.21 7.76
C ILE A 569 -22.63 -15.79 8.12
N ILE A 570 -21.43 -15.64 8.68
CA ILE A 570 -20.83 -14.36 9.06
C ILE A 570 -19.80 -14.00 8.00
N LEU A 571 -19.95 -12.81 7.42
CA LEU A 571 -19.04 -12.27 6.42
C LEU A 571 -18.34 -11.03 6.99
N ASP A 572 -17.04 -10.93 6.79
CA ASP A 572 -16.35 -9.66 6.93
C ASP A 572 -16.60 -8.82 5.68
N VAL A 573 -17.05 -7.59 5.84
CA VAL A 573 -17.54 -6.75 4.73
C VAL A 573 -16.66 -5.53 4.53
N ILE A 574 -16.03 -5.05 5.60
CA ILE A 574 -15.25 -3.81 5.58
C ILE A 574 -13.84 -4.10 6.07
N GLU A 575 -12.86 -3.73 5.27
CA GLU A 575 -11.46 -3.75 5.66
C GLU A 575 -11.17 -2.68 6.73
N THR A 576 -10.14 -2.91 7.52
CA THR A 576 -9.64 -1.88 8.47
C THR A 576 -9.23 -0.58 7.78
N SER A 577 -8.89 -0.65 6.51
CA SER A 577 -8.56 0.49 5.63
C SER A 577 -9.71 1.47 5.39
N GLY A 578 -10.97 1.06 5.64
CA GLY A 578 -12.19 1.79 5.30
C GLY A 578 -12.71 1.51 3.88
N LEU A 579 -12.25 0.44 3.25
CA LEU A 579 -12.78 -0.05 1.97
C LEU A 579 -13.70 -1.26 2.18
N ILE A 580 -14.46 -1.60 1.13
CA ILE A 580 -15.23 -2.84 1.10
C ILE A 580 -14.28 -4.00 0.82
N GLN A 581 -14.46 -5.12 1.53
CA GLN A 581 -13.75 -6.36 1.30
C GLN A 581 -13.92 -6.84 -0.14
N GLN A 582 -12.83 -7.40 -0.68
CA GLN A 582 -12.84 -7.96 -2.01
C GLN A 582 -13.84 -9.12 -2.11
N GLU A 583 -14.57 -9.20 -3.23
CA GLU A 583 -15.50 -10.28 -3.55
C GLU A 583 -16.64 -10.49 -2.54
N VAL A 584 -16.90 -9.51 -1.66
CA VAL A 584 -17.95 -9.64 -0.63
C VAL A 584 -19.32 -9.93 -1.22
N MET A 585 -19.66 -9.36 -2.38
CA MET A 585 -20.95 -9.56 -3.04
C MET A 585 -21.05 -10.97 -3.66
N GLU A 586 -19.97 -11.49 -4.20
CA GLU A 586 -19.84 -12.85 -4.70
C GLU A 586 -19.94 -13.85 -3.55
N LYS A 587 -19.19 -13.63 -2.47
CA LYS A 587 -19.25 -14.42 -1.24
C LYS A 587 -20.68 -14.43 -0.67
N ALA A 588 -21.37 -13.30 -0.66
CA ALA A 588 -22.77 -13.21 -0.22
C ALA A 588 -23.73 -14.00 -1.15
N ALA A 589 -23.53 -13.92 -2.46
CA ALA A 589 -24.34 -14.65 -3.43
C ALA A 589 -24.19 -16.18 -3.28
N ILE A 590 -22.95 -16.67 -3.11
CA ILE A 590 -22.67 -18.09 -2.84
C ILE A 590 -23.27 -18.50 -1.50
N SER A 591 -23.06 -17.69 -0.45
CA SER A 591 -23.58 -17.93 0.89
C SER A 591 -25.08 -18.17 0.93
N ARG A 592 -25.85 -17.41 0.16
CA ARG A 592 -27.31 -17.60 0.05
C ARG A 592 -27.72 -18.98 -0.47
N CYS A 593 -26.93 -19.55 -1.37
CA CYS A 593 -27.19 -20.90 -1.91
C CYS A 593 -26.90 -22.00 -0.85
N LEU A 594 -26.14 -21.67 0.19
CA LEU A 594 -25.72 -22.58 1.27
C LEU A 594 -26.59 -22.47 2.52
N LEU A 595 -27.46 -21.46 2.61
CA LEU A 595 -28.37 -21.26 3.75
C LEU A 595 -29.59 -22.17 3.68
N HIS A 596 -30.02 -22.65 4.84
CA HIS A 596 -31.35 -23.29 4.95
C HIS A 596 -32.48 -22.25 4.84
N SER A 597 -33.72 -22.73 4.68
CA SER A 597 -34.89 -21.85 4.69
C SER A 597 -35.01 -21.11 6.03
N GLY A 598 -34.89 -19.77 5.98
CA GLY A 598 -34.84 -18.91 7.17
C GLY A 598 -33.45 -18.67 7.73
N GLY A 599 -32.39 -19.19 7.12
CA GLY A 599 -31.00 -18.86 7.47
C GLY A 599 -30.67 -17.41 7.14
N LYS A 600 -29.65 -16.86 7.83
CA LYS A 600 -29.25 -15.46 7.72
C LYS A 600 -27.76 -15.29 7.41
N ILE A 601 -27.44 -14.23 6.67
CA ILE A 601 -26.09 -13.71 6.52
C ILE A 601 -25.95 -12.51 7.46
N PHE A 602 -24.85 -12.40 8.15
CA PHE A 602 -24.48 -11.23 8.95
C PHE A 602 -23.21 -10.59 8.39
N PRO A 603 -23.21 -9.27 8.16
CA PRO A 603 -24.37 -8.36 8.25
C PRO A 603 -25.41 -8.64 7.16
N GLN A 604 -26.67 -8.17 7.37
CA GLN A 604 -27.72 -8.34 6.35
C GLN A 604 -27.56 -7.34 5.20
N TYR A 605 -27.21 -6.11 5.52
CA TYR A 605 -26.92 -5.07 4.54
C TYR A 605 -26.00 -4.00 5.13
N VAL A 606 -25.37 -3.24 4.25
CA VAL A 606 -24.51 -2.12 4.58
C VAL A 606 -24.99 -0.87 3.86
N LEU A 607 -25.11 0.25 4.58
CA LEU A 607 -25.33 1.56 4.02
C LEU A 607 -24.02 2.32 3.94
N VAL A 608 -23.72 2.90 2.79
CA VAL A 608 -22.59 3.78 2.58
C VAL A 608 -23.05 5.21 2.75
N TYR A 609 -22.47 5.93 3.70
CA TYR A 609 -22.67 7.34 3.90
C TYR A 609 -21.47 8.14 3.44
N GLY A 610 -21.69 9.36 3.00
CA GLY A 610 -20.61 10.28 2.65
C GLY A 610 -21.00 11.74 2.83
N MET A 611 -20.01 12.61 2.82
CA MET A 611 -20.17 14.03 3.10
C MET A 611 -19.20 14.84 2.23
N LEU A 612 -19.65 16.00 1.74
CA LEU A 612 -18.79 16.93 1.01
C LEU A 612 -17.97 17.76 1.99
N VAL A 613 -16.66 17.81 1.80
CA VAL A 613 -15.77 18.57 2.69
C VAL A 613 -14.77 19.43 1.92
N GLU A 614 -14.28 20.47 2.60
CA GLU A 614 -13.05 21.17 2.25
C GLU A 614 -11.94 20.70 3.19
N SER A 615 -10.92 20.04 2.63
CA SER A 615 -9.75 19.55 3.36
C SER A 615 -8.50 19.78 2.52
N GLU A 616 -7.65 20.67 2.98
CA GLU A 616 -6.36 20.94 2.35
C GLU A 616 -5.39 19.77 2.58
N SER A 617 -5.45 19.14 3.77
CA SER A 617 -4.57 18.01 4.07
C SER A 617 -4.78 16.85 3.10
N LEU A 618 -6.03 16.49 2.80
CA LEU A 618 -6.33 15.43 1.83
C LEU A 618 -5.83 15.74 0.42
N LEU A 619 -5.89 17.01 0.00
CA LEU A 619 -5.30 17.43 -1.28
C LEU A 619 -3.79 17.26 -1.30
N LEU A 620 -3.11 17.75 -0.26
CA LEU A 620 -1.64 17.69 -0.16
C LEU A 620 -1.12 16.26 -0.01
N GLU A 621 -1.89 15.37 0.63
CA GLU A 621 -1.54 13.96 0.80
C GLU A 621 -1.83 13.10 -0.45
N SER A 622 -2.63 13.59 -1.38
CA SER A 622 -3.08 12.80 -2.54
C SER A 622 -2.39 13.17 -3.85
N ALA A 623 -1.92 14.40 -3.99
CA ALA A 623 -1.27 14.88 -5.21
C ALA A 623 -0.36 16.09 -4.94
N VAL A 624 0.68 16.24 -5.73
CA VAL A 624 1.52 17.45 -5.69
C VAL A 624 0.75 18.64 -6.27
N GLN A 625 0.68 19.74 -5.52
CA GLN A 625 -0.12 20.91 -5.83
C GLN A 625 0.68 21.97 -6.62
N GLY A 626 0.77 21.80 -7.93
CA GLY A 626 1.44 22.76 -8.82
C GLY A 626 2.96 22.80 -8.66
N THR A 627 3.56 23.97 -8.90
CA THR A 627 5.02 24.17 -8.83
C THR A 627 5.47 24.96 -7.61
N GLU A 628 4.55 25.53 -6.85
CA GLU A 628 4.88 26.38 -5.72
C GLU A 628 5.57 25.62 -4.58
N PRO A 629 5.06 24.47 -4.11
CA PRO A 629 5.72 23.70 -3.07
C PRO A 629 7.10 23.17 -3.49
N THR A 630 7.27 22.90 -4.80
CA THR A 630 8.53 22.41 -5.39
C THR A 630 9.46 23.54 -5.87
N LEU A 631 9.23 24.78 -5.39
CA LEU A 631 10.06 25.95 -5.61
C LEU A 631 10.29 26.30 -7.10
N GLY A 632 9.24 26.10 -7.91
CA GLY A 632 9.19 26.43 -9.32
C GLY A 632 9.54 25.27 -10.26
N PHE A 633 9.89 24.08 -9.73
CA PHE A 633 10.17 22.92 -10.56
C PHE A 633 8.88 22.21 -11.00
N ASN A 634 8.84 21.82 -12.27
CA ASN A 634 7.72 21.11 -12.89
C ASN A 634 7.80 19.61 -12.57
N ILE A 635 7.24 19.18 -11.44
CA ILE A 635 7.24 17.79 -10.95
C ILE A 635 5.82 17.20 -10.98
N ALA A 636 4.83 18.00 -10.58
CA ALA A 636 3.45 17.56 -10.41
C ALA A 636 2.86 16.77 -11.59
N PRO A 637 2.99 17.18 -12.89
CA PRO A 637 2.39 16.45 -14.00
C PRO A 637 2.92 15.03 -14.19
N PHE A 638 4.12 14.75 -13.68
CA PHE A 638 4.79 13.44 -13.81
C PHE A 638 4.42 12.52 -12.66
N ILE A 639 4.58 12.96 -11.42
CA ILE A 639 4.29 12.12 -10.26
C ILE A 639 2.78 11.89 -10.07
N ASN A 640 1.95 12.87 -10.38
CA ASN A 640 0.49 12.76 -10.24
C ASN A 640 -0.16 11.75 -11.19
N GLN A 641 0.59 11.16 -12.14
CA GLN A 641 0.13 10.02 -12.92
C GLN A 641 -0.03 8.76 -12.07
N PHE A 642 0.62 8.71 -10.91
CA PHE A 642 0.56 7.61 -9.94
C PHE A 642 -0.38 7.89 -8.76
N LYS A 643 -1.11 9.01 -8.78
CA LYS A 643 -2.08 9.31 -7.72
C LYS A 643 -3.24 8.33 -7.74
N VAL A 644 -3.74 8.03 -6.55
CA VAL A 644 -4.94 7.22 -6.34
C VAL A 644 -6.05 8.14 -5.86
N PRO A 645 -7.26 8.11 -6.47
CA PRO A 645 -8.33 9.02 -6.11
C PRO A 645 -8.91 8.76 -4.71
N VAL A 646 -8.68 7.57 -4.15
CA VAL A 646 -9.22 7.19 -2.84
C VAL A 646 -8.11 7.20 -1.79
N ARG A 647 -8.29 8.02 -0.76
CA ARG A 647 -7.46 8.00 0.45
C ARG A 647 -8.10 7.07 1.47
N VAL A 648 -7.32 6.16 2.05
CA VAL A 648 -7.73 5.15 3.03
C VAL A 648 -7.07 5.39 4.39
N TYR A 649 -7.44 4.62 5.41
CA TYR A 649 -6.95 4.72 6.78
C TYR A 649 -7.18 6.11 7.40
N LEU A 650 -8.31 6.75 7.06
CA LEU A 650 -8.67 8.04 7.62
C LEU A 650 -9.36 7.87 8.97
N ASP A 651 -9.16 8.86 9.83
CA ASP A 651 -9.94 9.04 11.03
C ASP A 651 -10.71 10.35 10.90
N LEU A 652 -12.04 10.25 10.68
CA LEU A 652 -12.87 11.42 10.47
C LEU A 652 -12.94 12.33 11.70
N SER A 653 -12.74 11.79 12.91
CA SER A 653 -12.79 12.55 14.15
C SER A 653 -11.62 13.54 14.28
N THR A 654 -10.49 13.22 13.66
CA THR A 654 -9.27 14.04 13.72
C THR A 654 -8.86 14.62 12.36
N LEU A 655 -9.60 14.31 11.29
CA LEU A 655 -9.33 14.83 9.95
C LEU A 655 -9.54 16.36 9.90
N PRO A 656 -8.49 17.15 9.56
CA PRO A 656 -8.64 18.59 9.38
C PRO A 656 -9.50 18.90 8.15
N CYS A 657 -10.80 19.12 8.37
CA CYS A 657 -11.73 19.42 7.28
C CYS A 657 -12.86 20.34 7.72
N LEU A 658 -13.41 21.08 6.77
CA LEU A 658 -14.62 21.86 6.93
C LEU A 658 -15.79 21.11 6.26
N PRO A 659 -16.76 20.57 7.00
CA PRO A 659 -17.97 20.00 6.42
C PRO A 659 -18.78 21.06 5.65
N LEU A 660 -19.07 20.79 4.38
CA LEU A 660 -19.84 21.65 3.48
C LEU A 660 -21.27 21.16 3.27
N SER A 661 -21.52 19.88 3.54
CA SER A 661 -22.86 19.26 3.50
C SER A 661 -23.17 18.50 4.79
N LYS A 662 -24.42 18.06 4.94
CA LYS A 662 -24.76 16.99 5.89
C LYS A 662 -24.34 15.64 5.29
N PRO A 663 -24.15 14.58 6.13
CA PRO A 663 -24.05 13.22 5.65
C PRO A 663 -25.24 12.82 4.78
N ALA A 664 -24.98 12.13 3.69
CA ALA A 664 -25.97 11.61 2.78
C ALA A 664 -25.75 10.10 2.56
N GLU A 665 -26.86 9.34 2.49
CA GLU A 665 -26.79 7.94 2.08
C GLU A 665 -26.44 7.87 0.59
N LEU A 666 -25.29 7.30 0.30
CA LEU A 666 -24.74 7.18 -1.05
C LEU A 666 -25.19 5.89 -1.73
N LEU A 667 -25.12 4.76 -1.02
CA LEU A 667 -25.35 3.44 -1.57
C LEU A 667 -25.87 2.48 -0.50
N ARG A 668 -26.62 1.45 -0.92
CA ARG A 668 -27.03 0.31 -0.09
C ARG A 668 -26.54 -0.99 -0.75
N LEU A 669 -25.82 -1.78 0.02
CA LEU A 669 -25.36 -3.13 -0.35
C LEU A 669 -26.21 -4.14 0.43
N ASP A 670 -27.05 -4.90 -0.24
CA ASP A 670 -27.92 -5.91 0.38
C ASP A 670 -27.29 -7.30 0.22
N LEU A 671 -26.75 -7.85 1.31
CA LEU A 671 -26.07 -9.14 1.32
C LEU A 671 -27.05 -10.32 1.35
N MET A 672 -28.28 -10.08 1.82
CA MET A 672 -29.36 -11.07 1.76
C MET A 672 -29.99 -11.18 0.36
N ASN A 673 -29.90 -10.13 -0.45
CA ASN A 673 -30.36 -10.05 -1.82
C ASN A 673 -29.28 -9.44 -2.74
N PRO A 674 -28.12 -10.06 -2.90
CA PRO A 674 -27.05 -9.48 -3.71
C PRO A 674 -27.54 -9.37 -5.17
N LEU A 675 -27.95 -8.18 -5.56
CA LEU A 675 -28.23 -7.83 -6.93
C LEU A 675 -26.92 -7.45 -7.58
N LEU A 676 -26.40 -8.37 -8.38
CA LEU A 676 -25.35 -8.14 -9.39
C LEU A 676 -24.15 -7.24 -9.02
N ASN A 677 -23.01 -7.60 -9.54
CA ASN A 677 -21.67 -7.04 -9.34
C ASN A 677 -21.51 -5.52 -9.67
N SER A 678 -22.56 -4.81 -10.04
CA SER A 678 -22.50 -3.38 -10.28
C SER A 678 -23.84 -2.69 -10.06
N SER A 679 -23.83 -1.58 -9.35
CA SER A 679 -24.96 -0.68 -9.18
C SER A 679 -24.51 0.76 -9.39
N SER A 680 -25.39 1.61 -9.93
CA SER A 680 -25.16 3.05 -10.10
C SER A 680 -26.36 3.80 -9.53
N ARG A 681 -26.08 4.88 -8.78
CA ARG A 681 -27.09 5.74 -8.19
C ARG A 681 -26.67 7.20 -8.28
N GLU A 682 -27.61 8.07 -8.65
CA GLU A 682 -27.44 9.52 -8.51
C GLU A 682 -27.94 9.99 -7.13
N VAL A 683 -27.09 10.71 -6.43
CA VAL A 683 -27.40 11.26 -5.10
C VAL A 683 -27.27 12.77 -5.12
N LYS A 684 -28.35 13.47 -4.74
CA LYS A 684 -28.36 14.91 -4.62
C LYS A 684 -27.95 15.34 -3.22
N VAL A 685 -26.95 16.19 -3.12
CA VAL A 685 -26.40 16.67 -1.85
C VAL A 685 -26.49 18.19 -1.78
N GLN A 686 -27.17 18.69 -0.75
CA GLN A 686 -27.36 20.12 -0.51
C GLN A 686 -26.15 20.72 0.21
N ILE A 687 -25.69 21.87 -0.25
CA ILE A 687 -24.60 22.62 0.37
C ILE A 687 -25.13 23.45 1.54
N CYS A 688 -24.56 23.20 2.71
CA CYS A 688 -24.91 23.87 3.98
C CYS A 688 -23.95 25.01 4.34
N LYS A 689 -22.72 24.99 3.80
CA LYS A 689 -21.70 26.02 4.00
C LYS A 689 -21.00 26.33 2.68
N SER A 690 -20.70 27.60 2.41
CA SER A 690 -19.89 27.99 1.26
C SER A 690 -18.45 27.61 1.47
N GLY A 691 -17.78 27.15 0.42
CA GLY A 691 -16.39 26.71 0.46
C GLY A 691 -15.99 26.03 -0.85
N LYS A 692 -14.95 25.23 -0.77
CA LYS A 692 -14.37 24.52 -1.90
C LYS A 692 -14.40 23.02 -1.64
N VAL A 693 -15.30 22.29 -2.30
CA VAL A 693 -15.34 20.83 -2.19
C VAL A 693 -14.06 20.25 -2.74
N THR A 694 -13.26 19.64 -1.88
CA THR A 694 -11.96 19.02 -2.21
C THR A 694 -12.00 17.52 -2.12
N ALA A 695 -12.85 16.98 -1.24
CA ALA A 695 -12.96 15.55 -1.01
C ALA A 695 -14.37 15.13 -0.55
N ILE A 696 -14.62 13.85 -0.64
CA ILE A 696 -15.85 13.18 -0.21
C ILE A 696 -15.45 12.02 0.69
N PRO A 697 -15.25 12.23 2.00
CA PRO A 697 -15.10 11.14 2.95
C PRO A 697 -16.37 10.30 2.99
N PHE A 698 -16.21 8.99 3.14
CA PHE A 698 -17.30 8.05 3.26
C PHE A 698 -17.01 6.98 4.31
N TRP A 699 -18.10 6.42 4.87
CA TRP A 699 -18.08 5.43 5.93
C TRP A 699 -19.31 4.54 5.84
N TYR A 700 -19.46 3.59 6.76
CA TYR A 700 -20.47 2.55 6.67
C TYR A 700 -21.33 2.45 7.92
N HIS A 701 -22.63 2.23 7.72
CA HIS A 701 -23.53 1.70 8.73
C HIS A 701 -23.77 0.22 8.40
N ILE A 702 -23.24 -0.65 9.23
CA ILE A 702 -23.29 -2.11 9.08
C ILE A 702 -24.50 -2.61 9.84
N HIS A 703 -25.54 -3.06 9.14
CA HIS A 703 -26.77 -3.55 9.74
C HIS A 703 -26.72 -5.05 9.92
N LEU A 704 -26.61 -5.49 11.19
CA LEU A 704 -26.64 -6.90 11.56
C LEU A 704 -28.07 -7.45 11.41
N ASP A 705 -29.06 -6.67 11.87
CA ASP A 705 -30.50 -6.89 11.63
C ASP A 705 -31.24 -5.55 11.49
N GLU A 706 -32.59 -5.57 11.64
CA GLU A 706 -33.41 -4.36 11.53
C GLU A 706 -33.19 -3.37 12.69
N ASP A 707 -32.78 -3.88 13.86
CA ASP A 707 -32.69 -3.10 15.11
C ASP A 707 -31.24 -2.81 15.52
N LEU A 708 -30.28 -3.61 15.04
CA LEU A 708 -28.88 -3.54 15.47
C LEU A 708 -27.95 -3.16 14.30
N SER A 709 -27.29 -2.03 14.44
CA SER A 709 -26.29 -1.55 13.48
C SER A 709 -25.04 -1.05 14.17
N LEU A 710 -23.92 -1.07 13.42
CA LEU A 710 -22.63 -0.51 13.80
C LEU A 710 -22.29 0.64 12.84
N ASP A 711 -21.85 1.76 13.38
CA ASP A 711 -21.39 2.92 12.61
C ASP A 711 -19.85 2.94 12.59
N THR A 712 -19.24 2.84 11.42
CA THR A 712 -17.77 2.85 11.29
C THR A 712 -17.17 4.25 11.45
N SER A 713 -17.97 5.30 11.51
CA SER A 713 -17.53 6.67 11.83
C SER A 713 -17.48 6.97 13.34
N ASP A 714 -17.92 6.02 14.17
CA ASP A 714 -17.86 6.17 15.63
C ASP A 714 -16.38 6.29 16.07
N GLU A 715 -16.11 7.20 16.98
CA GLU A 715 -14.77 7.43 17.56
C GLU A 715 -14.15 6.15 18.16
N PHE A 716 -14.98 5.21 18.61
CA PHE A 716 -14.54 3.93 19.15
C PHE A 716 -14.51 2.78 18.13
N SER A 717 -14.83 3.05 16.88
CA SER A 717 -14.74 2.06 15.80
C SER A 717 -13.29 1.68 15.53
N HIS A 718 -13.03 0.39 15.26
CA HIS A 718 -11.72 -0.06 14.79
C HIS A 718 -11.56 0.10 13.27
N TRP A 719 -12.67 0.22 12.54
CA TRP A 719 -12.62 0.52 11.12
C TRP A 719 -12.24 1.98 10.90
N LYS A 720 -11.27 2.22 10.07
CA LYS A 720 -10.96 3.56 9.57
C LYS A 720 -11.94 3.92 8.45
N GLN A 721 -11.89 5.15 7.97
CA GLN A 721 -12.75 5.61 6.90
C GLN A 721 -11.90 5.89 5.65
N ALA A 722 -12.58 6.11 4.52
CA ALA A 722 -11.94 6.46 3.28
C ALA A 722 -12.52 7.77 2.71
N ALA A 723 -11.80 8.40 1.79
CA ALA A 723 -12.29 9.58 1.09
C ALA A 723 -11.92 9.56 -0.39
N VAL A 724 -12.86 9.93 -1.24
CA VAL A 724 -12.55 10.28 -2.64
C VAL A 724 -12.05 11.71 -2.66
N VAL A 725 -10.83 11.93 -3.18
CA VAL A 725 -10.24 13.26 -3.34
C VAL A 725 -10.46 13.73 -4.78
N LEU A 726 -11.05 14.91 -4.95
CA LEU A 726 -11.39 15.43 -6.27
C LEU A 726 -10.16 15.92 -7.01
N ASP A 727 -10.05 15.57 -8.28
CA ASP A 727 -9.00 16.07 -9.18
C ASP A 727 -9.00 17.58 -9.31
N LYS A 728 -10.20 18.15 -9.36
CA LYS A 728 -10.43 19.59 -9.44
C LYS A 728 -11.42 19.99 -8.36
N PRO A 729 -10.97 20.74 -7.36
CA PRO A 729 -11.86 21.26 -6.33
C PRO A 729 -12.97 22.14 -6.93
N ILE A 730 -14.18 22.03 -6.35
CA ILE A 730 -15.38 22.69 -6.86
C ILE A 730 -15.79 23.78 -5.89
N GLN A 731 -15.87 25.05 -6.38
CA GLN A 731 -16.36 26.17 -5.58
C GLN A 731 -17.87 26.07 -5.44
N VAL A 732 -18.39 26.18 -4.19
CA VAL A 732 -19.82 26.06 -3.87
C VAL A 732 -20.28 27.15 -2.91
N GLN A 733 -21.59 27.45 -2.96
CA GLN A 733 -22.25 28.38 -2.05
C GLN A 733 -23.41 27.71 -1.31
N VAL A 734 -23.78 28.28 -0.17
CA VAL A 734 -24.94 27.79 0.59
C VAL A 734 -26.19 27.78 -0.28
N GLY A 735 -26.89 26.65 -0.30
CA GLY A 735 -28.10 26.45 -1.11
C GLY A 735 -27.84 25.78 -2.47
N ASP A 736 -26.59 25.66 -2.90
CA ASP A 736 -26.27 24.89 -4.09
C ASP A 736 -26.59 23.40 -3.88
N GLU A 737 -26.92 22.70 -4.96
CA GLU A 737 -27.12 21.25 -4.98
C GLU A 737 -26.08 20.63 -5.93
N LEU A 738 -25.28 19.69 -5.40
CA LEU A 738 -24.40 18.86 -6.21
C LEU A 738 -25.00 17.47 -6.42
N VAL A 739 -24.84 16.93 -7.63
CA VAL A 739 -25.25 15.59 -7.98
C VAL A 739 -24.03 14.68 -7.98
N LEU A 740 -24.04 13.69 -7.12
CA LEU A 740 -23.01 12.64 -7.06
C LEU A 740 -23.48 11.44 -7.89
N ASP A 741 -22.62 10.98 -8.80
CA ASP A 741 -22.78 9.67 -9.44
C ASP A 741 -21.97 8.65 -8.63
N VAL A 742 -22.67 7.78 -7.94
CA VAL A 742 -22.09 6.74 -7.08
C VAL A 742 -22.20 5.41 -7.79
N GLN A 743 -21.10 4.79 -8.06
CA GLN A 743 -21.02 3.49 -8.72
C GLN A 743 -20.32 2.50 -7.81
N HIS A 744 -20.88 1.30 -7.75
CA HIS A 744 -20.27 0.15 -7.12
C HIS A 744 -19.96 -0.89 -8.21
N HIS A 745 -18.71 -1.32 -8.26
CA HIS A 745 -18.25 -2.39 -9.14
C HIS A 745 -17.35 -3.33 -8.34
N LYS A 746 -17.73 -4.58 -8.21
CA LYS A 746 -17.05 -5.57 -7.35
C LYS A 746 -16.91 -5.02 -5.91
N SER A 747 -15.68 -4.77 -5.44
CA SER A 747 -15.37 -4.19 -4.12
C SER A 747 -15.13 -2.67 -4.17
N ASN A 748 -15.18 -2.05 -5.34
CA ASN A 748 -14.81 -0.64 -5.49
C ASN A 748 -16.03 0.28 -5.50
N ILE A 749 -15.97 1.34 -4.69
CA ILE A 749 -16.93 2.45 -4.73
C ILE A 749 -16.29 3.62 -5.43
N SER A 750 -16.87 4.03 -6.55
CA SER A 750 -16.50 5.23 -7.29
C SER A 750 -17.53 6.31 -7.06
N ILE A 751 -17.09 7.49 -6.65
CA ILE A 751 -17.94 8.65 -6.42
C ILE A 751 -17.42 9.79 -7.29
N THR A 752 -18.24 10.26 -8.21
CA THR A 752 -17.91 11.38 -9.08
C THR A 752 -18.97 12.47 -8.97
N VAL A 753 -18.56 13.72 -9.14
CA VAL A 753 -19.50 14.85 -9.12
C VAL A 753 -19.92 15.14 -10.56
N LYS A 754 -21.22 15.04 -10.87
CA LYS A 754 -21.78 15.49 -12.14
C LYS A 754 -21.78 17.01 -12.20
N GLN A 755 -21.18 17.56 -13.24
CA GLN A 755 -21.15 19.00 -13.51
C GLN A 755 -22.43 19.46 -14.21
#